data_2a1c8850524652ba175c6dd8396c5b11
#
_entry.id   2a1c8850524652ba175c6dd8396c5b11
#
_cell.length_a   1.000
_cell.length_b   1.000
_cell.length_c   1.000
_cell.angle_alpha   90.00
_cell.angle_beta   90.00
_cell.angle_gamma   90.00
#
_symmetry.space_group_name_H-M   'P 1'
#
loop_
_entity.id
_entity.type
_entity.pdbx_description
1 polymer ?
#
loop_
_entity_poly.entity_id
_entity_poly.type
_entity_poly.pdbx_seq_one_letter_code
_entity_poly.pdbx_strand_id
1 'polypeptide(L)'
;MAIARVEPLTTARALRGPFDYLLPERLGEVGVGSVLLVPFGRRRVIGVVVALAESSELPPERLAEPIEALAAGATPELVRLGLRVAREYCSTPARGLELVLPPSVGRGGRGTGPRLEKLATATEAGRAALGDGTRLGRRQRLALERLAGERAGVGAELPAGQLEADDGVDRQTLGRLEARGLVSLRVEQRLRRPHVVEVGARSSRPSLSAEQRAALETIVAAMDGAGGREHLLHGVTGSGKTEVYLAATEAALERGRGAIVLVPEIALTPQTMSRFATRFGDRVALLHSRLTAGERRDEWQRLHSGEARICIGPRSAVFAPVGDLGLVVIDEEHDASYKQEGDPRYDAREVARHRAAEAGAALLAGSATPRPESWVGLRRLELPRRADGRELPPAEIVDLRGSSPRSGPLHPRTTEALAEVREAGAKAIVLLNRRGWSPFVCCRACGHAFQCPHCEVSLVLHKREQRLQCHHCGRAEPIPESCPECGSVTLGHHGAGTERLATLLDEAVTPLPVFRLDSDSVASAGSHLEILRRFEEAESGVLVGTQMVAKGHDFPDVVLSVVLDADATLRFPDFRAEERTFALVAQLAGRSGRGQRGGRVLVQTLAPEAAAIRHAAAHDAEGFLAGELERRQALRYPPFSHLVRIELTSGDAERAQAVSERVRQALEGVLPPGTELLGPAPRFRLRGRHRRQLLLKAEHRAEAVTAVRDAVEGLAAGRELRGISVSVDVDPQ
;
A
#
# COMPACT_ATOMS: atom_id res chain seq x y z
N MET A 1 31.50 -32.00 1.50
CA MET A 1 30.97 -31.13 2.57
C MET A 1 30.16 -30.03 1.89
N ALA A 2 28.92 -29.79 2.29
CA ALA A 2 28.09 -28.75 1.69
C ALA A 2 28.47 -27.37 2.26
N ILE A 3 28.50 -26.36 1.43
CA ILE A 3 28.81 -24.97 1.79
C ILE A 3 27.57 -24.13 1.55
N ALA A 4 27.15 -23.36 2.54
CA ALA A 4 26.08 -22.40 2.39
C ALA A 4 26.67 -21.00 2.14
N ARG A 5 26.22 -20.35 1.08
CA ARG A 5 26.41 -18.93 0.86
C ARG A 5 25.33 -18.17 1.59
N VAL A 6 25.70 -17.47 2.64
CA VAL A 6 24.78 -16.80 3.55
C VAL A 6 24.89 -15.29 3.43
N GLU A 7 23.78 -14.63 3.22
CA GLU A 7 23.70 -13.18 3.30
C GLU A 7 23.30 -12.77 4.73
N PRO A 8 24.19 -12.10 5.49
CA PRO A 8 23.86 -11.64 6.84
C PRO A 8 22.89 -10.47 6.81
N LEU A 9 21.85 -10.51 7.65
CA LEU A 9 20.85 -9.47 7.74
C LEU A 9 21.41 -8.24 8.48
N THR A 10 22.29 -7.52 7.79
CA THR A 10 22.86 -6.26 8.27
C THR A 10 22.56 -5.12 7.31
N THR A 11 22.38 -3.91 7.84
CA THR A 11 21.99 -2.74 7.03
C THR A 11 23.18 -1.94 6.49
N ALA A 12 24.40 -2.42 6.70
CA ALA A 12 25.63 -1.72 6.31
C ALA A 12 25.86 -1.84 4.79
N ARG A 13 25.73 -0.73 4.05
CA ARG A 13 25.97 -0.68 2.59
C ARG A 13 27.41 -1.05 2.17
N ALA A 14 28.39 -0.86 3.06
CA ALA A 14 29.78 -1.22 2.80
C ALA A 14 30.07 -2.71 2.92
N LEU A 15 29.10 -3.49 3.43
CA LEU A 15 29.25 -4.92 3.57
C LEU A 15 28.82 -5.60 2.28
N ARG A 16 29.67 -6.46 1.72
CA ARG A 16 29.42 -7.22 0.51
C ARG A 16 29.44 -8.70 0.83
N GLY A 17 28.29 -9.34 0.83
CA GLY A 17 28.11 -10.77 0.89
C GLY A 17 27.83 -11.37 -0.50
N PRO A 18 27.42 -12.63 -0.59
CA PRO A 18 27.26 -13.57 0.53
C PRO A 18 28.58 -14.11 1.06
N PHE A 19 28.55 -14.67 2.28
CA PHE A 19 29.71 -15.29 2.93
C PHE A 19 29.54 -16.80 3.00
N ASP A 20 30.63 -17.53 2.81
CA ASP A 20 30.65 -18.98 2.81
C ASP A 20 30.74 -19.52 4.24
N TYR A 21 29.88 -20.50 4.56
CA TYR A 21 29.83 -21.23 5.83
C TYR A 21 29.81 -22.72 5.57
N LEU A 22 30.55 -23.48 6.35
CA LEU A 22 30.56 -24.92 6.29
C LEU A 22 29.31 -25.48 6.99
N LEU A 23 28.52 -26.31 6.29
CA LEU A 23 27.31 -26.90 6.85
C LEU A 23 27.61 -28.21 7.59
N PRO A 24 27.50 -28.25 8.93
CA PRO A 24 27.62 -29.50 9.68
C PRO A 24 26.32 -30.30 9.62
N GLU A 25 26.41 -31.63 9.64
CA GLU A 25 25.27 -32.55 9.60
C GLU A 25 24.23 -32.31 10.72
N ARG A 26 24.67 -31.80 11.87
CA ARG A 26 23.80 -31.51 13.02
C ARG A 26 22.69 -30.46 12.76
N LEU A 27 22.82 -29.68 11.70
CA LEU A 27 21.83 -28.66 11.33
C LEU A 27 20.63 -29.24 10.54
N GLY A 28 20.68 -30.54 10.15
CA GLY A 28 19.66 -31.15 9.32
C GLY A 28 19.67 -30.61 7.89
N GLU A 29 18.51 -30.65 7.24
CA GLU A 29 18.36 -30.16 5.87
C GLU A 29 18.39 -28.63 5.81
N VAL A 30 19.44 -28.08 5.22
CA VAL A 30 19.60 -26.64 4.95
C VAL A 30 19.55 -26.41 3.45
N GLY A 31 18.61 -25.58 2.98
CA GLY A 31 18.43 -25.20 1.59
C GLY A 31 18.44 -23.69 1.37
N VAL A 32 18.30 -23.28 0.11
CA VAL A 32 18.13 -21.87 -0.22
C VAL A 32 16.86 -21.33 0.46
N GLY A 33 17.01 -20.22 1.19
CA GLY A 33 15.94 -19.61 1.97
C GLY A 33 15.96 -20.02 3.44
N SER A 34 16.72 -21.04 3.84
CA SER A 34 16.92 -21.35 5.26
C SER A 34 17.53 -20.16 6.00
N VAL A 35 17.04 -19.91 7.21
CA VAL A 35 17.52 -18.85 8.08
C VAL A 35 18.44 -19.42 9.13
N LEU A 36 19.66 -18.92 9.18
CA LEU A 36 20.72 -19.42 10.06
C LEU A 36 21.17 -18.34 11.05
N LEU A 37 21.47 -18.73 12.26
CA LEU A 37 22.26 -17.92 13.19
C LEU A 37 23.74 -18.20 12.90
N VAL A 38 24.46 -17.19 12.44
CA VAL A 38 25.87 -17.36 12.03
C VAL A 38 26.82 -16.48 12.85
N PRO A 39 28.07 -16.93 13.10
CA PRO A 39 29.11 -16.09 13.64
C PRO A 39 29.54 -15.08 12.57
N PHE A 40 29.62 -13.79 12.93
CA PHE A 40 30.02 -12.72 12.02
C PHE A 40 31.00 -11.77 12.73
N GLY A 41 32.27 -11.96 12.54
CA GLY A 41 33.32 -11.35 13.35
C GLY A 41 33.14 -11.74 14.83
N ARG A 42 32.98 -10.74 15.71
CA ARG A 42 32.75 -10.98 17.16
C ARG A 42 31.26 -11.05 17.53
N ARG A 43 30.36 -10.99 16.56
CA ARG A 43 28.90 -10.97 16.78
C ARG A 43 28.25 -12.23 16.22
N ARG A 44 27.05 -12.50 16.69
CA ARG A 44 26.15 -13.48 16.11
C ARG A 44 25.07 -12.70 15.37
N VAL A 45 24.83 -13.05 14.11
CA VAL A 45 23.82 -12.41 13.26
C VAL A 45 22.93 -13.45 12.61
N ILE A 46 21.71 -13.06 12.31
CA ILE A 46 20.82 -13.86 11.47
C ILE A 46 21.26 -13.67 10.03
N GLY A 47 21.34 -14.76 9.26
CA GLY A 47 21.61 -14.72 7.83
C GLY A 47 20.67 -15.65 7.07
N VAL A 48 20.55 -15.42 5.78
CA VAL A 48 19.70 -16.22 4.87
C VAL A 48 20.59 -16.93 3.88
N VAL A 49 20.37 -18.22 3.69
CA VAL A 49 21.05 -19.00 2.66
C VAL A 49 20.55 -18.55 1.29
N VAL A 50 21.43 -17.99 0.48
CA VAL A 50 21.10 -17.51 -0.87
C VAL A 50 21.56 -18.46 -1.97
N ALA A 51 22.51 -19.33 -1.68
CA ALA A 51 22.96 -20.41 -2.56
C ALA A 51 23.63 -21.53 -1.74
N LEU A 52 23.67 -22.72 -2.32
CA LEU A 52 24.52 -23.83 -1.88
C LEU A 52 25.67 -24.00 -2.88
N ALA A 53 26.84 -24.38 -2.38
CA ALA A 53 28.04 -24.60 -3.18
C ALA A 53 28.77 -25.88 -2.72
N GLU A 54 29.47 -26.51 -3.64
CA GLU A 54 30.31 -27.69 -3.36
C GLU A 54 31.73 -27.29 -2.96
N SER A 55 32.15 -26.06 -3.32
CA SER A 55 33.49 -25.52 -3.06
C SER A 55 33.44 -24.04 -2.69
N SER A 56 34.47 -23.57 -1.99
CA SER A 56 34.71 -22.18 -1.63
C SER A 56 36.11 -21.76 -2.08
N GLU A 57 36.31 -20.47 -2.30
CA GLU A 57 37.63 -19.88 -2.53
C GLU A 57 38.51 -19.91 -1.26
N LEU A 58 37.87 -20.06 -0.10
CA LEU A 58 38.56 -20.17 1.19
C LEU A 58 38.81 -21.65 1.54
N PRO A 59 39.94 -21.97 2.16
CA PRO A 59 40.20 -23.31 2.64
C PRO A 59 39.23 -23.70 3.76
N PRO A 60 38.82 -24.98 3.89
CA PRO A 60 37.79 -25.43 4.85
C PRO A 60 38.09 -25.02 6.28
N GLU A 61 39.34 -24.95 6.70
CA GLU A 61 39.74 -24.58 8.07
C GLU A 61 39.48 -23.10 8.40
N ARG A 62 39.23 -22.27 7.39
CA ARG A 62 38.86 -20.87 7.54
C ARG A 62 37.36 -20.61 7.46
N LEU A 63 36.58 -21.61 7.09
CA LEU A 63 35.14 -21.50 7.03
C LEU A 63 34.56 -21.69 8.43
N ALA A 64 33.76 -20.73 8.87
CA ALA A 64 33.00 -20.88 10.09
C ALA A 64 31.76 -21.76 9.87
N GLU A 65 31.29 -22.40 10.92
CA GLU A 65 30.01 -23.13 10.92
C GLU A 65 28.89 -22.25 11.45
N PRO A 66 27.67 -22.38 10.91
CA PRO A 66 26.48 -21.78 11.51
C PRO A 66 26.23 -22.39 12.92
N ILE A 67 25.67 -21.57 13.78
CA ILE A 67 25.39 -21.93 15.18
C ILE A 67 24.10 -22.77 15.26
N GLU A 68 23.05 -22.30 14.55
CA GLU A 68 21.70 -22.85 14.62
C GLU A 68 20.95 -22.58 13.31
N ALA A 69 20.08 -23.50 12.92
CA ALA A 69 19.10 -23.31 11.88
C ALA A 69 17.74 -22.94 12.51
N LEU A 70 17.15 -21.80 12.07
CA LEU A 70 15.84 -21.38 12.57
C LEU A 70 14.73 -22.08 11.79
N ALA A 71 13.62 -22.41 12.48
CA ALA A 71 12.52 -23.22 11.93
C ALA A 71 11.70 -22.54 10.82
N ALA A 72 11.99 -21.30 10.47
CA ALA A 72 11.27 -20.52 9.46
C ALA A 72 12.23 -20.00 8.40
N GLY A 73 11.82 -20.11 7.15
CA GLY A 73 12.59 -19.64 5.98
C GLY A 73 11.69 -19.12 4.88
N ALA A 74 12.28 -18.65 3.80
CA ALA A 74 11.58 -18.24 2.58
C ALA A 74 11.77 -19.31 1.49
N THR A 75 10.88 -19.35 0.49
CA THR A 75 11.08 -20.21 -0.67
C THR A 75 12.23 -19.68 -1.55
N PRO A 76 12.90 -20.52 -2.36
CA PRO A 76 13.95 -20.06 -3.26
C PRO A 76 13.51 -18.95 -4.22
N GLU A 77 12.25 -18.98 -4.67
CA GLU A 77 11.66 -17.95 -5.52
C GLU A 77 11.60 -16.61 -4.79
N LEU A 78 11.16 -16.59 -3.54
CA LEU A 78 11.09 -15.39 -2.73
C LEU A 78 12.48 -14.84 -2.41
N VAL A 79 13.47 -15.68 -2.18
CA VAL A 79 14.88 -15.25 -2.01
C VAL A 79 15.37 -14.54 -3.29
N ARG A 80 15.15 -15.13 -4.47
CA ARG A 80 15.49 -14.49 -5.75
C ARG A 80 14.79 -13.14 -5.91
N LEU A 81 13.48 -13.09 -5.58
CA LEU A 81 12.69 -11.85 -5.61
C LEU A 81 13.27 -10.78 -4.68
N GLY A 82 13.58 -11.11 -3.43
CA GLY A 82 14.17 -10.18 -2.46
C GLY A 82 15.51 -9.61 -2.94
N LEU A 83 16.39 -10.46 -3.47
CA LEU A 83 17.69 -10.03 -4.04
C LEU A 83 17.52 -9.17 -5.29
N ARG A 84 16.54 -9.49 -6.15
CA ARG A 84 16.19 -8.68 -7.31
C ARG A 84 15.72 -7.29 -6.90
N VAL A 85 14.79 -7.20 -5.96
CA VAL A 85 14.29 -5.92 -5.43
C VAL A 85 15.43 -5.09 -4.84
N ALA A 86 16.35 -5.70 -4.10
CA ALA A 86 17.52 -5.00 -3.58
C ALA A 86 18.35 -4.36 -4.70
N ARG A 87 18.60 -5.10 -5.77
CA ARG A 87 19.39 -4.61 -6.94
C ARG A 87 18.66 -3.53 -7.71
N GLU A 88 17.39 -3.76 -8.06
CA GLU A 88 16.59 -2.84 -8.90
C GLU A 88 16.27 -1.51 -8.19
N TYR A 89 16.26 -1.50 -6.87
CA TYR A 89 15.99 -0.28 -6.08
C TYR A 89 17.23 0.24 -5.32
N CYS A 90 18.43 -0.14 -5.76
CA CYS A 90 19.71 0.32 -5.21
C CYS A 90 19.79 0.19 -3.68
N SER A 91 19.27 -0.90 -3.14
CA SER A 91 19.26 -1.22 -1.71
C SER A 91 20.27 -2.31 -1.38
N THR A 92 20.36 -2.71 -0.09
CA THR A 92 21.21 -3.81 0.33
C THR A 92 20.50 -5.16 0.19
N PRO A 93 21.22 -6.25 -0.11
CA PRO A 93 20.64 -7.60 -0.15
C PRO A 93 19.87 -7.96 1.12
N ALA A 94 20.42 -7.61 2.29
CA ALA A 94 19.78 -7.83 3.58
C ALA A 94 18.37 -7.22 3.67
N ARG A 95 18.19 -5.97 3.22
CA ARG A 95 16.88 -5.30 3.22
C ARG A 95 15.92 -5.90 2.22
N GLY A 96 16.42 -6.34 1.07
CA GLY A 96 15.59 -7.07 0.10
C GLY A 96 15.10 -8.41 0.65
N LEU A 97 15.99 -9.15 1.32
CA LEU A 97 15.64 -10.42 1.95
C LEU A 97 14.68 -10.26 3.13
N GLU A 98 14.80 -9.18 3.93
CA GLU A 98 13.84 -8.88 5.01
C GLU A 98 12.40 -8.76 4.53
N LEU A 99 12.15 -8.36 3.26
CA LEU A 99 10.81 -8.24 2.69
C LEU A 99 10.10 -9.59 2.50
N VAL A 100 10.86 -10.64 2.28
CA VAL A 100 10.34 -11.98 1.91
C VAL A 100 10.37 -12.98 3.04
N LEU A 101 11.02 -12.63 4.16
CA LEU A 101 11.12 -13.51 5.32
C LEU A 101 9.83 -13.51 6.15
N PRO A 102 9.58 -14.60 6.90
CA PRO A 102 8.49 -14.64 7.86
C PRO A 102 8.57 -13.46 8.84
N PRO A 103 7.43 -12.89 9.24
CA PRO A 103 7.41 -11.72 10.14
C PRO A 103 8.09 -11.90 11.50
N SER A 104 8.36 -13.14 11.90
CA SER A 104 9.06 -13.50 13.14
C SER A 104 10.59 -13.50 13.01
N VAL A 105 11.11 -13.43 11.78
CA VAL A 105 12.55 -13.45 11.49
C VAL A 105 13.02 -12.04 11.20
N GLY A 106 14.00 -11.56 11.95
CA GLY A 106 14.56 -10.22 11.79
C GLY A 106 14.31 -9.31 13.00
N ARG A 107 15.27 -8.42 13.27
CA ARG A 107 15.28 -7.40 14.33
C ARG A 107 15.37 -7.89 15.78
N GLY A 108 16.10 -9.00 16.06
CA GLY A 108 16.58 -9.30 17.43
C GLY A 108 15.48 -9.54 18.49
N GLY A 109 14.23 -9.64 18.09
CA GLY A 109 13.11 -9.93 18.97
C GLY A 109 12.89 -11.45 19.07
N ARG A 110 12.60 -11.94 20.28
CA ARG A 110 11.99 -13.26 20.43
C ARG A 110 10.68 -13.22 19.67
N GLY A 111 10.63 -13.90 18.51
CA GLY A 111 9.41 -14.00 17.70
C GLY A 111 8.24 -14.46 18.58
N THR A 112 7.06 -13.90 18.35
CA THR A 112 5.85 -14.41 19.00
C THR A 112 5.71 -15.89 18.63
N GLY A 113 5.86 -16.77 19.62
CA GLY A 113 5.72 -18.21 19.45
C GLY A 113 4.32 -18.60 18.96
N PRO A 114 4.14 -19.85 18.50
CA PRO A 114 2.82 -20.38 18.19
C PRO A 114 1.90 -20.27 19.41
N ARG A 115 0.62 -20.01 19.17
CA ARG A 115 -0.37 -20.13 20.23
C ARG A 115 -0.58 -21.62 20.49
N LEU A 116 -0.11 -22.08 21.64
CA LEU A 116 -0.34 -23.44 22.09
C LEU A 116 -1.65 -23.47 22.85
N GLU A 117 -2.59 -24.27 22.41
CA GLU A 117 -3.87 -24.50 23.06
C GLU A 117 -3.90 -25.93 23.60
N LYS A 118 -4.34 -26.09 24.85
CA LYS A 118 -4.56 -27.40 25.43
C LYS A 118 -5.98 -27.82 25.10
N LEU A 119 -6.12 -28.94 24.41
CA LEU A 119 -7.40 -29.56 24.10
C LEU A 119 -7.63 -30.71 25.09
N ALA A 120 -8.82 -30.75 25.66
CA ALA A 120 -9.23 -31.76 26.62
C ALA A 120 -10.24 -32.72 25.98
N THR A 121 -10.05 -34.02 26.18
CA THR A 121 -10.95 -35.06 25.71
C THR A 121 -11.24 -36.02 26.87
N ALA A 122 -12.50 -36.40 27.08
CA ALA A 122 -12.83 -37.40 28.07
C ALA A 122 -12.35 -38.82 27.61
N THR A 123 -11.57 -39.49 28.44
CA THR A 123 -11.18 -40.87 28.20
C THR A 123 -12.37 -41.83 28.41
N GLU A 124 -12.24 -43.07 28.03
CA GLU A 124 -13.25 -44.13 28.32
C GLU A 124 -13.51 -44.22 29.83
N ALA A 125 -12.44 -44.21 30.64
CA ALA A 125 -12.54 -44.19 32.10
C ALA A 125 -13.23 -42.91 32.62
N GLY A 126 -13.00 -41.75 31.98
CA GLY A 126 -13.66 -40.50 32.32
C GLY A 126 -15.18 -40.54 32.06
N ARG A 127 -15.59 -41.14 30.97
CA ARG A 127 -17.02 -41.36 30.65
C ARG A 127 -17.67 -42.34 31.62
N ALA A 128 -17.01 -43.44 31.94
CA ALA A 128 -17.49 -44.41 32.91
C ALA A 128 -17.63 -43.82 34.33
N ALA A 129 -16.71 -42.94 34.72
CA ALA A 129 -16.71 -42.26 36.03
C ALA A 129 -17.92 -41.36 36.30
N LEU A 130 -18.70 -41.02 35.29
CA LEU A 130 -19.94 -40.25 35.42
C LEU A 130 -21.11 -41.13 35.95
N GLY A 131 -21.05 -42.49 35.73
CA GLY A 131 -22.09 -43.43 36.10
C GLY A 131 -21.73 -44.49 37.17
N ASP A 132 -20.43 -44.70 37.43
CA ASP A 132 -19.93 -45.80 38.29
C ASP A 132 -19.79 -45.45 39.79
N GLY A 133 -20.25 -44.25 40.19
CA GLY A 133 -20.16 -43.84 41.60
C GLY A 133 -18.79 -43.22 41.98
N THR A 134 -17.90 -43.02 41.05
CA THR A 134 -16.59 -42.39 41.28
C THR A 134 -16.77 -41.01 41.94
N ARG A 135 -16.06 -40.77 43.06
CA ARG A 135 -16.09 -39.45 43.73
C ARG A 135 -15.43 -38.39 42.86
N LEU A 136 -16.26 -37.45 42.32
CA LEU A 136 -15.88 -36.31 41.52
C LEU A 136 -16.31 -35.03 42.23
N GLY A 137 -15.39 -34.03 42.30
CA GLY A 137 -15.74 -32.67 42.71
C GLY A 137 -16.71 -32.06 41.70
N ARG A 138 -17.49 -31.04 42.11
CA ARG A 138 -18.51 -30.38 41.27
C ARG A 138 -17.92 -29.92 39.89
N ARG A 139 -16.75 -29.25 39.89
CA ARG A 139 -16.09 -28.80 38.65
C ARG A 139 -15.53 -29.97 37.82
N GLN A 140 -15.08 -31.05 38.46
CA GLN A 140 -14.61 -32.26 37.77
C GLN A 140 -15.74 -32.99 37.04
N ARG A 141 -16.89 -33.10 37.70
CA ARG A 141 -18.09 -33.70 37.11
C ARG A 141 -18.57 -32.85 35.93
N LEU A 142 -18.67 -31.52 36.09
CA LEU A 142 -19.08 -30.61 35.05
C LEU A 142 -18.14 -30.68 33.80
N ALA A 143 -16.82 -30.74 34.02
CA ALA A 143 -15.85 -30.90 32.92
C ALA A 143 -16.08 -32.21 32.15
N LEU A 144 -16.28 -33.34 32.87
CA LEU A 144 -16.52 -34.65 32.22
C LEU A 144 -17.87 -34.69 31.51
N GLU A 145 -18.93 -34.10 32.07
CA GLU A 145 -20.25 -34.00 31.44
C GLU A 145 -20.19 -33.20 30.15
N ARG A 146 -19.43 -32.08 30.12
CA ARG A 146 -19.22 -31.27 28.91
C ARG A 146 -18.41 -32.02 27.83
N LEU A 147 -17.36 -32.75 28.25
CA LEU A 147 -16.51 -33.51 27.35
C LEU A 147 -17.14 -34.85 26.88
N ALA A 148 -18.12 -35.39 27.62
CA ALA A 148 -18.84 -36.61 27.30
C ALA A 148 -20.20 -36.39 26.64
N GLY A 149 -20.70 -35.12 26.58
CA GLY A 149 -22.06 -34.80 26.19
C GLY A 149 -22.40 -35.14 24.73
N GLU A 150 -23.60 -35.71 24.52
CA GLU A 150 -24.11 -36.30 23.28
C GLU A 150 -24.33 -35.29 22.11
N ARG A 151 -24.16 -33.98 22.33
CA ARG A 151 -24.31 -32.94 21.27
C ARG A 151 -23.14 -32.82 20.31
N ALA A 152 -22.00 -33.43 20.63
CA ALA A 152 -20.87 -33.52 19.76
C ALA A 152 -20.57 -35.01 19.55
N GLY A 153 -20.79 -35.50 18.35
CA GLY A 153 -20.52 -36.90 17.99
C GLY A 153 -19.15 -37.37 18.48
N VAL A 154 -19.04 -38.64 18.83
CA VAL A 154 -17.88 -39.40 19.29
C VAL A 154 -16.68 -38.57 19.77
N GLY A 155 -16.58 -38.28 21.10
CA GLY A 155 -15.39 -37.72 21.73
C GLY A 155 -15.15 -36.23 21.42
N ALA A 156 -15.99 -35.34 21.96
CA ALA A 156 -15.78 -33.91 21.85
C ALA A 156 -14.44 -33.49 22.45
N GLU A 157 -13.55 -32.98 21.61
CA GLU A 157 -12.33 -32.35 22.01
C GLU A 157 -12.62 -30.83 22.21
N LEU A 158 -12.47 -30.31 23.44
CA LEU A 158 -12.75 -28.92 23.75
C LEU A 158 -11.50 -28.20 24.25
N PRO A 159 -11.31 -26.93 23.85
CA PRO A 159 -10.23 -26.13 24.38
C PRO A 159 -10.36 -25.92 25.89
N ALA A 160 -9.25 -26.10 26.62
CA ALA A 160 -9.21 -25.90 28.08
C ALA A 160 -9.61 -24.44 28.46
N GLY A 161 -9.28 -23.45 27.63
CA GLY A 161 -9.69 -22.08 27.84
C GLY A 161 -11.20 -21.84 27.66
N GLN A 162 -11.86 -22.62 26.81
CA GLN A 162 -13.32 -22.57 26.66
C GLN A 162 -14.03 -23.17 27.87
N LEU A 163 -13.55 -24.29 28.37
CA LEU A 163 -14.06 -24.89 29.60
C LEU A 163 -13.87 -23.97 30.83
N GLU A 164 -12.79 -23.17 30.82
CA GLU A 164 -12.56 -22.15 31.87
C GLU A 164 -13.54 -20.98 31.75
N ALA A 165 -13.78 -20.47 30.54
CA ALA A 165 -14.63 -19.32 30.27
C ALA A 165 -16.12 -19.63 30.42
N ASP A 166 -16.58 -20.75 29.86
CA ASP A 166 -18.00 -21.11 29.80
C ASP A 166 -18.50 -21.82 31.09
N ASP A 167 -17.64 -22.65 31.68
CA ASP A 167 -18.03 -23.60 32.76
C ASP A 167 -17.26 -23.36 34.07
N GLY A 168 -16.30 -22.41 34.09
CA GLY A 168 -15.46 -22.13 35.27
C GLY A 168 -14.53 -23.28 35.66
N VAL A 169 -14.19 -24.18 34.70
CA VAL A 169 -13.29 -25.32 34.90
C VAL A 169 -11.85 -24.87 34.70
N ASP A 170 -11.14 -24.60 35.77
CA ASP A 170 -9.78 -24.16 35.74
C ASP A 170 -8.76 -25.22 35.30
N ARG A 171 -7.58 -24.76 34.86
CA ARG A 171 -6.49 -25.63 34.39
C ARG A 171 -6.02 -26.63 35.43
N GLN A 172 -6.14 -26.32 36.74
CA GLN A 172 -5.76 -27.20 37.82
C GLN A 172 -6.75 -28.37 37.93
N THR A 173 -8.03 -28.13 37.73
CA THR A 173 -9.07 -29.17 37.70
C THR A 173 -8.84 -30.13 36.54
N LEU A 174 -8.53 -29.61 35.32
CA LEU A 174 -8.20 -30.46 34.18
C LEU A 174 -6.92 -31.28 34.40
N GLY A 175 -5.86 -30.69 34.98
CA GLY A 175 -4.63 -31.42 35.33
C GLY A 175 -4.87 -32.53 36.37
N ARG A 176 -5.79 -32.33 37.35
CA ARG A 176 -6.17 -33.39 38.30
C ARG A 176 -6.96 -34.52 37.65
N LEU A 177 -7.81 -34.22 36.66
CA LEU A 177 -8.52 -35.22 35.88
C LEU A 177 -7.57 -36.02 34.99
N GLU A 178 -6.59 -35.35 34.38
CA GLU A 178 -5.55 -36.03 33.60
C GLU A 178 -4.69 -36.96 34.46
N ALA A 179 -4.25 -36.51 35.63
CA ALA A 179 -3.48 -37.34 36.58
C ALA A 179 -4.24 -38.56 37.06
N ARG A 180 -5.60 -38.55 37.02
CA ARG A 180 -6.48 -39.68 37.30
C ARG A 180 -6.81 -40.52 36.07
N GLY A 181 -6.31 -40.19 34.90
CA GLY A 181 -6.59 -40.88 33.64
C GLY A 181 -8.01 -40.68 33.11
N LEU A 182 -8.77 -39.67 33.63
CA LEU A 182 -10.16 -39.43 33.25
C LEU A 182 -10.31 -38.46 32.08
N VAL A 183 -9.28 -37.62 31.84
CA VAL A 183 -9.18 -36.71 30.72
C VAL A 183 -7.80 -36.87 30.08
N SER A 184 -7.72 -36.75 28.77
CA SER A 184 -6.47 -36.61 28.02
C SER A 184 -6.32 -35.18 27.62
N LEU A 185 -5.15 -34.58 27.91
CA LEU A 185 -4.78 -33.22 27.46
C LEU A 185 -3.77 -33.31 26.33
N ARG A 186 -4.15 -32.83 25.16
CA ARG A 186 -3.26 -32.67 24.01
C ARG A 186 -2.91 -31.21 23.83
N VAL A 187 -1.67 -30.90 23.55
CA VAL A 187 -1.24 -29.56 23.18
C VAL A 187 -1.26 -29.47 21.67
N GLU A 188 -2.07 -28.57 21.14
CA GLU A 188 -2.15 -28.30 19.72
C GLU A 188 -1.75 -26.86 19.42
N GLN A 189 -1.09 -26.66 18.28
CA GLN A 189 -0.80 -25.35 17.78
C GLN A 189 -2.03 -24.80 17.07
N ARG A 190 -2.64 -23.75 17.61
CA ARG A 190 -3.78 -23.07 16.99
C ARG A 190 -3.33 -21.78 16.35
N LEU A 191 -3.62 -21.63 15.07
CA LEU A 191 -3.33 -20.40 14.33
C LEU A 191 -4.34 -19.32 14.72
N ARG A 192 -3.83 -18.11 14.99
CA ARG A 192 -4.66 -16.92 15.21
C ARG A 192 -5.23 -16.48 13.87
N ARG A 193 -6.51 -16.17 13.84
CA ARG A 193 -7.16 -15.62 12.65
C ARG A 193 -7.59 -14.18 12.92
N PRO A 194 -7.32 -13.25 11.99
CA PRO A 194 -7.82 -11.90 12.10
C PRO A 194 -9.35 -11.89 12.13
N HIS A 195 -9.92 -11.04 12.96
CA HIS A 195 -11.36 -10.83 12.95
C HIS A 195 -11.75 -10.00 11.72
N VAL A 196 -12.47 -10.60 10.78
CA VAL A 196 -13.03 -9.88 9.63
C VAL A 196 -14.40 -9.37 10.03
N VAL A 197 -14.54 -8.04 10.08
CA VAL A 197 -15.85 -7.42 10.31
C VAL A 197 -16.68 -7.56 9.04
N GLU A 198 -17.83 -8.22 9.13
CA GLU A 198 -18.75 -8.33 8.00
C GLU A 198 -19.42 -6.99 7.75
N VAL A 199 -19.05 -6.34 6.65
CA VAL A 199 -19.62 -5.07 6.20
C VAL A 199 -19.97 -5.19 4.72
N GLY A 200 -21.21 -4.90 4.37
CA GLY A 200 -21.67 -4.86 2.98
C GLY A 200 -21.57 -6.19 2.22
N ALA A 201 -21.58 -7.32 2.94
CA ALA A 201 -21.64 -8.64 2.33
C ALA A 201 -22.99 -8.81 1.60
N ARG A 202 -22.97 -9.00 0.27
CA ARG A 202 -24.17 -9.33 -0.49
C ARG A 202 -24.51 -10.79 -0.26
N SER A 203 -25.75 -11.08 0.10
CA SER A 203 -26.26 -12.45 0.30
C SER A 203 -26.41 -13.23 -1.00
N SER A 204 -26.42 -12.55 -2.15
CA SER A 204 -26.54 -13.16 -3.47
C SER A 204 -25.35 -12.81 -4.37
N ARG A 205 -24.92 -13.79 -5.17
CA ARG A 205 -23.90 -13.62 -6.21
C ARG A 205 -24.51 -12.84 -7.39
N PRO A 206 -24.05 -11.62 -7.72
CA PRO A 206 -24.58 -10.91 -8.87
C PRO A 206 -24.16 -11.60 -10.16
N SER A 207 -25.04 -11.59 -11.17
CA SER A 207 -24.69 -12.02 -12.52
C SER A 207 -23.73 -11.01 -13.16
N LEU A 208 -22.69 -11.50 -13.83
CA LEU A 208 -21.77 -10.64 -14.57
C LEU A 208 -22.48 -10.03 -15.79
N SER A 209 -22.21 -8.75 -16.06
CA SER A 209 -22.60 -8.11 -17.31
C SER A 209 -21.86 -8.73 -18.51
N ALA A 210 -22.28 -8.40 -19.73
CA ALA A 210 -21.60 -8.87 -20.93
C ALA A 210 -20.13 -8.42 -20.97
N GLU A 211 -19.87 -7.17 -20.63
CA GLU A 211 -18.52 -6.60 -20.59
C GLU A 211 -17.65 -7.24 -19.49
N GLN A 212 -18.21 -7.47 -18.31
CA GLN A 212 -17.51 -8.15 -17.22
C GLN A 212 -17.18 -9.60 -17.57
N ARG A 213 -18.07 -10.29 -18.27
CA ARG A 213 -17.86 -11.67 -18.73
C ARG A 213 -16.78 -11.73 -19.79
N ALA A 214 -16.80 -10.85 -20.79
CA ALA A 214 -15.76 -10.76 -21.82
C ALA A 214 -14.38 -10.46 -21.23
N ALA A 215 -14.32 -9.57 -20.23
CA ALA A 215 -13.08 -9.31 -19.49
C ALA A 215 -12.60 -10.57 -18.74
N LEU A 216 -13.48 -11.27 -18.04
CA LEU A 216 -13.15 -12.51 -17.34
C LEU A 216 -12.62 -13.59 -18.30
N GLU A 217 -13.29 -13.80 -19.42
CA GLU A 217 -12.87 -14.79 -20.44
C GLU A 217 -11.45 -14.50 -20.94
N THR A 218 -11.11 -13.22 -21.17
CA THR A 218 -9.77 -12.80 -21.58
C THR A 218 -8.72 -13.09 -20.48
N ILE A 219 -9.04 -12.80 -19.22
CA ILE A 219 -8.15 -13.05 -18.07
C ILE A 219 -7.93 -14.56 -17.88
N VAL A 220 -9.00 -15.35 -18.01
CA VAL A 220 -8.92 -16.81 -17.92
C VAL A 220 -8.06 -17.39 -19.02
N ALA A 221 -8.24 -16.94 -20.26
CA ALA A 221 -7.39 -17.35 -21.39
C ALA A 221 -5.91 -17.01 -21.14
N ALA A 222 -5.63 -15.85 -20.52
CA ALA A 222 -4.26 -15.47 -20.14
C ALA A 222 -3.67 -16.39 -19.07
N MET A 223 -4.47 -16.86 -18.10
CA MET A 223 -4.02 -17.86 -17.11
C MET A 223 -3.66 -19.20 -17.76
N ASP A 224 -4.36 -19.57 -18.82
CA ASP A 224 -4.14 -20.79 -19.59
C ASP A 224 -3.02 -20.62 -20.63
N GLY A 225 -2.35 -19.47 -20.65
CA GLY A 225 -1.21 -19.18 -21.53
C GLY A 225 -1.58 -18.67 -22.92
N ALA A 226 -2.86 -18.36 -23.17
CA ALA A 226 -3.34 -17.79 -24.42
C ALA A 226 -3.32 -16.25 -24.38
N GLY A 227 -2.60 -15.61 -25.30
CA GLY A 227 -2.51 -14.17 -25.42
C GLY A 227 -1.57 -13.51 -24.41
N GLY A 228 -1.65 -12.17 -24.29
CA GLY A 228 -0.85 -11.40 -23.32
C GLY A 228 -1.33 -11.64 -21.90
N ARG A 229 -0.42 -11.61 -20.93
CA ARG A 229 -0.72 -11.90 -19.52
C ARG A 229 -0.98 -10.67 -18.67
N GLU A 230 -0.73 -9.48 -19.17
CA GLU A 230 -0.83 -8.23 -18.42
C GLU A 230 -2.01 -7.39 -18.93
N HIS A 231 -2.98 -7.13 -18.07
CA HIS A 231 -4.22 -6.44 -18.42
C HIS A 231 -4.49 -5.26 -17.50
N LEU A 232 -5.05 -4.20 -18.08
CA LEU A 232 -5.65 -3.06 -17.39
C LEU A 232 -7.18 -3.18 -17.49
N LEU A 233 -7.85 -3.41 -16.38
CA LEU A 233 -9.31 -3.33 -16.29
C LEU A 233 -9.70 -1.87 -16.03
N HIS A 234 -9.91 -1.13 -17.12
CA HIS A 234 -10.38 0.25 -17.08
C HIS A 234 -11.90 0.25 -16.95
N GLY A 235 -12.39 0.79 -15.87
CA GLY A 235 -13.85 0.84 -15.67
C GLY A 235 -14.24 1.99 -14.77
N VAL A 236 -15.32 2.67 -15.11
CA VAL A 236 -15.86 3.77 -14.32
C VAL A 236 -16.09 3.35 -12.86
N THR A 237 -16.14 4.32 -11.96
CA THR A 237 -16.43 4.04 -10.54
C THR A 237 -17.84 3.42 -10.43
N GLY A 238 -17.92 2.26 -9.77
CA GLY A 238 -19.17 1.49 -9.68
C GLY A 238 -19.43 0.52 -10.86
N SER A 239 -18.49 0.32 -11.78
CA SER A 239 -18.62 -0.63 -12.90
C SER A 239 -18.56 -2.11 -12.48
N GLY A 240 -18.29 -2.41 -11.21
CA GLY A 240 -18.21 -3.78 -10.71
C GLY A 240 -16.87 -4.46 -10.93
N LYS A 241 -15.75 -3.73 -11.05
CA LYS A 241 -14.39 -4.28 -11.14
C LYS A 241 -14.11 -5.37 -10.10
N THR A 242 -14.55 -5.15 -8.86
CA THR A 242 -14.36 -6.12 -7.76
C THR A 242 -15.01 -7.47 -8.07
N GLU A 243 -16.14 -7.51 -8.77
CA GLU A 243 -16.80 -8.77 -9.12
C GLU A 243 -16.00 -9.53 -10.17
N VAL A 244 -15.34 -8.83 -11.10
CA VAL A 244 -14.38 -9.44 -12.04
C VAL A 244 -13.19 -10.02 -11.30
N TYR A 245 -12.66 -9.31 -10.29
CA TYR A 245 -11.55 -9.83 -9.46
C TYR A 245 -11.94 -11.10 -8.72
N LEU A 246 -13.14 -11.12 -8.12
CA LEU A 246 -13.65 -12.29 -7.42
C LEU A 246 -13.82 -13.49 -8.37
N ALA A 247 -14.40 -13.26 -9.54
CA ALA A 247 -14.60 -14.31 -10.54
C ALA A 247 -13.24 -14.82 -11.11
N ALA A 248 -12.30 -13.93 -11.38
CA ALA A 248 -10.95 -14.30 -11.82
C ALA A 248 -10.18 -15.09 -10.75
N THR A 249 -10.33 -14.71 -9.47
CA THR A 249 -9.73 -15.44 -8.34
C THR A 249 -10.32 -16.85 -8.23
N GLU A 250 -11.61 -16.99 -8.40
CA GLU A 250 -12.30 -18.30 -8.42
C GLU A 250 -11.78 -19.18 -9.55
N ALA A 251 -11.67 -18.63 -10.75
CA ALA A 251 -11.12 -19.34 -11.91
C ALA A 251 -9.64 -19.77 -11.70
N ALA A 252 -8.83 -19.00 -10.98
CA ALA A 252 -7.48 -19.40 -10.61
C ALA A 252 -7.50 -20.59 -9.63
N LEU A 253 -8.36 -20.54 -8.59
CA LEU A 253 -8.51 -21.64 -7.63
C LEU A 253 -9.02 -22.93 -8.25
N GLU A 254 -9.96 -22.86 -9.20
CA GLU A 254 -10.46 -24.02 -9.95
C GLU A 254 -9.35 -24.72 -10.75
N ARG A 255 -8.31 -23.96 -11.14
CA ARG A 255 -7.09 -24.47 -11.78
C ARG A 255 -6.03 -24.97 -10.80
N GLY A 256 -6.36 -25.03 -9.50
CA GLY A 256 -5.42 -25.40 -8.45
C GLY A 256 -4.34 -24.36 -8.21
N ARG A 257 -4.50 -23.11 -8.72
CA ARG A 257 -3.52 -22.04 -8.61
C ARG A 257 -3.91 -21.02 -7.54
N GLY A 258 -2.92 -20.35 -6.95
CA GLY A 258 -3.12 -19.32 -5.95
C GLY A 258 -3.29 -17.91 -6.53
N ALA A 259 -3.73 -16.97 -5.69
CA ALA A 259 -3.91 -15.58 -6.09
C ALA A 259 -3.37 -14.59 -5.05
N ILE A 260 -2.84 -13.46 -5.53
CA ILE A 260 -2.48 -12.30 -4.71
C ILE A 260 -3.37 -11.13 -5.15
N VAL A 261 -4.04 -10.50 -4.19
CA VAL A 261 -4.87 -9.32 -4.40
C VAL A 261 -4.29 -8.15 -3.63
N LEU A 262 -3.68 -7.23 -4.36
CA LEU A 262 -3.14 -6.00 -3.80
C LEU A 262 -4.24 -4.94 -3.76
N VAL A 263 -4.42 -4.33 -2.58
CA VAL A 263 -5.36 -3.24 -2.35
C VAL A 263 -4.62 -2.07 -1.71
N PRO A 264 -4.98 -0.80 -1.99
CA PRO A 264 -4.37 0.34 -1.30
C PRO A 264 -4.53 0.24 0.22
N GLU A 265 -3.53 0.67 0.98
CA GLU A 265 -3.54 0.54 2.46
C GLU A 265 -4.76 1.22 3.09
N ILE A 266 -5.21 2.34 2.49
CA ILE A 266 -6.40 3.10 2.91
C ILE A 266 -7.70 2.41 2.45
N ALA A 267 -7.66 1.72 1.30
CA ALA A 267 -8.79 0.97 0.75
C ALA A 267 -8.86 -0.48 1.26
N LEU A 268 -8.06 -0.84 2.25
CA LEU A 268 -8.20 -2.09 3.01
C LEU A 268 -9.49 -2.00 3.85
N THR A 269 -10.60 -1.74 3.11
CA THR A 269 -11.89 -1.56 3.72
C THR A 269 -12.41 -2.91 4.18
N PRO A 270 -13.13 -2.95 5.29
CA PRO A 270 -13.85 -4.13 5.71
C PRO A 270 -14.69 -4.72 4.57
N GLN A 271 -15.21 -3.88 3.66
CA GLN A 271 -16.03 -4.31 2.51
C GLN A 271 -15.27 -5.20 1.53
N THR A 272 -14.07 -4.83 1.08
CA THR A 272 -13.31 -5.66 0.15
C THR A 272 -12.86 -6.96 0.83
N MET A 273 -12.34 -6.88 2.06
CA MET A 273 -11.96 -8.07 2.82
C MET A 273 -13.15 -8.99 3.08
N SER A 274 -14.30 -8.43 3.51
CA SER A 274 -15.53 -9.16 3.76
C SER A 274 -16.03 -9.88 2.51
N ARG A 275 -16.04 -9.24 1.34
CA ARG A 275 -16.46 -9.87 0.07
C ARG A 275 -15.62 -11.10 -0.28
N PHE A 276 -14.30 -11.02 -0.13
CA PHE A 276 -13.42 -12.15 -0.39
C PHE A 276 -13.56 -13.23 0.70
N ALA A 277 -13.61 -12.85 1.98
CA ALA A 277 -13.79 -13.78 3.08
C ALA A 277 -15.12 -14.55 2.98
N THR A 278 -16.21 -13.83 2.66
CA THR A 278 -17.53 -14.46 2.47
C THR A 278 -17.55 -15.43 1.29
N ARG A 279 -16.84 -15.10 0.17
CA ARG A 279 -16.84 -15.93 -1.03
C ARG A 279 -15.93 -17.15 -0.96
N PHE A 280 -14.77 -17.01 -0.31
CA PHE A 280 -13.71 -18.03 -0.34
C PHE A 280 -13.40 -18.64 1.02
N GLY A 281 -13.96 -18.10 2.10
CA GLY A 281 -13.81 -18.65 3.46
C GLY A 281 -12.35 -18.78 3.89
N ASP A 282 -12.00 -19.95 4.40
CA ASP A 282 -10.68 -20.25 4.95
C ASP A 282 -9.53 -20.25 3.93
N ARG A 283 -9.82 -20.19 2.64
CA ARG A 283 -8.79 -20.09 1.59
C ARG A 283 -8.13 -18.70 1.52
N VAL A 284 -8.66 -17.69 2.25
CA VAL A 284 -8.15 -16.33 2.29
C VAL A 284 -7.25 -16.13 3.50
N ALA A 285 -6.10 -15.52 3.28
CA ALA A 285 -5.23 -14.98 4.31
C ALA A 285 -5.06 -13.46 4.12
N LEU A 286 -5.02 -12.73 5.24
CA LEU A 286 -4.88 -11.28 5.26
C LEU A 286 -3.48 -10.90 5.74
N LEU A 287 -2.78 -10.04 4.99
CA LEU A 287 -1.48 -9.53 5.41
C LEU A 287 -1.48 -8.01 5.38
N HIS A 288 -1.56 -7.35 6.53
CA HIS A 288 -1.54 -5.88 6.63
C HIS A 288 -0.89 -5.38 7.93
N SER A 289 -0.59 -4.08 7.98
CA SER A 289 0.13 -3.43 9.08
C SER A 289 -0.61 -3.44 10.43
N ARG A 290 -1.94 -3.52 10.42
CA ARG A 290 -2.79 -3.53 11.63
C ARG A 290 -2.85 -4.88 12.33
N LEU A 291 -2.40 -5.96 11.71
CA LEU A 291 -2.32 -7.28 12.35
C LEU A 291 -1.28 -7.26 13.46
N THR A 292 -1.57 -7.95 14.56
CA THR A 292 -0.57 -8.25 15.57
C THR A 292 0.56 -9.08 14.97
N ALA A 293 1.73 -9.08 15.58
CA ALA A 293 2.86 -9.88 15.10
C ALA A 293 2.52 -11.38 15.04
N GLY A 294 1.70 -11.86 15.99
CA GLY A 294 1.24 -13.24 16.02
C GLY A 294 0.28 -13.59 14.88
N GLU A 295 -0.73 -12.76 14.63
CA GLU A 295 -1.67 -12.96 13.52
C GLU A 295 -0.94 -12.92 12.17
N ARG A 296 -0.04 -11.95 11.97
CA ARG A 296 0.73 -11.84 10.73
C ARG A 296 1.60 -13.06 10.46
N ARG A 297 2.23 -13.62 11.52
CA ARG A 297 3.00 -14.85 11.42
C ARG A 297 2.09 -16.02 11.04
N ASP A 298 0.93 -16.14 11.70
CA ASP A 298 0.03 -17.27 11.53
C ASP A 298 -0.64 -17.24 10.14
N GLU A 299 -1.03 -16.06 9.64
CA GLU A 299 -1.51 -15.87 8.25
C GLU A 299 -0.40 -16.17 7.21
N TRP A 300 0.83 -15.73 7.47
CA TRP A 300 1.98 -16.08 6.62
C TRP A 300 2.18 -17.60 6.57
N GLN A 301 2.07 -18.28 7.72
CA GLN A 301 2.20 -19.74 7.81
C GLN A 301 1.12 -20.48 7.02
N ARG A 302 -0.13 -20.00 7.05
CA ARG A 302 -1.24 -20.57 6.28
C ARG A 302 -1.00 -20.48 4.76
N LEU A 303 -0.44 -19.37 4.30
CA LEU A 303 -0.06 -19.22 2.90
C LEU A 303 1.10 -20.14 2.54
N HIS A 304 2.11 -20.21 3.38
CA HIS A 304 3.29 -21.03 3.15
C HIS A 304 2.97 -22.54 3.15
N SER A 305 2.07 -22.99 4.00
CA SER A 305 1.61 -24.40 4.04
C SER A 305 0.61 -24.75 2.93
N GLY A 306 0.07 -23.76 2.19
CA GLY A 306 -0.97 -23.95 1.20
C GLY A 306 -2.39 -24.14 1.78
N GLU A 307 -2.58 -23.97 3.09
CA GLU A 307 -3.91 -23.93 3.73
C GLU A 307 -4.73 -22.76 3.18
N ALA A 308 -4.13 -21.56 3.09
CA ALA A 308 -4.68 -20.45 2.36
C ALA A 308 -3.98 -20.31 1.01
N ARG A 309 -4.76 -20.04 -0.03
CA ARG A 309 -4.28 -19.88 -1.40
C ARG A 309 -4.51 -18.49 -1.97
N ILE A 310 -5.21 -17.64 -1.25
CA ILE A 310 -5.47 -16.24 -1.62
C ILE A 310 -4.82 -15.36 -0.55
N CYS A 311 -3.95 -14.47 -0.97
CA CYS A 311 -3.42 -13.41 -0.12
C CYS A 311 -4.06 -12.08 -0.48
N ILE A 312 -4.63 -11.38 0.51
CA ILE A 312 -5.12 -10.01 0.33
C ILE A 312 -4.35 -9.08 1.26
N GLY A 313 -3.90 -7.97 0.72
CA GLY A 313 -3.22 -6.96 1.52
C GLY A 313 -2.70 -5.77 0.72
N PRO A 314 -2.07 -4.81 1.40
CA PRO A 314 -1.44 -3.67 0.76
C PRO A 314 -0.16 -4.07 0.03
N ARG A 315 0.61 -3.09 -0.42
CA ARG A 315 1.87 -3.29 -1.18
C ARG A 315 2.76 -4.44 -0.67
N SER A 316 2.86 -4.65 0.65
CA SER A 316 3.71 -5.71 1.20
C SER A 316 3.19 -7.13 0.95
N ALA A 317 1.91 -7.30 0.64
CA ALA A 317 1.32 -8.58 0.30
C ALA A 317 1.89 -9.17 -1.00
N VAL A 318 2.55 -8.34 -1.83
CA VAL A 318 3.25 -8.82 -3.02
C VAL A 318 4.35 -9.83 -2.72
N PHE A 319 4.85 -9.89 -1.48
CA PHE A 319 5.88 -10.82 -1.01
C PHE A 319 5.30 -12.06 -0.29
N ALA A 320 3.99 -12.22 -0.27
CA ALA A 320 3.34 -13.35 0.40
C ALA A 320 3.78 -14.71 -0.19
N PRO A 321 3.97 -15.75 0.61
CA PRO A 321 4.43 -17.07 0.15
C PRO A 321 3.29 -17.89 -0.48
N VAL A 322 2.62 -17.34 -1.48
CA VAL A 322 1.56 -18.04 -2.23
C VAL A 322 2.22 -18.98 -3.22
N GLY A 323 1.97 -20.29 -3.08
CA GLY A 323 2.42 -21.30 -4.02
C GLY A 323 1.58 -21.32 -5.29
N ASP A 324 2.14 -21.86 -6.38
CA ASP A 324 1.48 -22.04 -7.69
C ASP A 324 0.66 -20.81 -8.12
N LEU A 325 1.30 -19.64 -8.09
CA LEU A 325 0.64 -18.37 -8.37
C LEU A 325 0.05 -18.34 -9.78
N GLY A 326 -1.27 -18.10 -9.89
CA GLY A 326 -2.01 -18.02 -11.15
C GLY A 326 -2.54 -16.65 -11.49
N LEU A 327 -2.74 -15.81 -10.48
CA LEU A 327 -3.32 -14.49 -10.65
C LEU A 327 -2.72 -13.48 -9.69
N VAL A 328 -2.38 -12.31 -10.20
CA VAL A 328 -2.09 -11.13 -9.38
C VAL A 328 -3.06 -10.02 -9.77
N VAL A 329 -3.84 -9.54 -8.80
CA VAL A 329 -4.75 -8.40 -8.95
C VAL A 329 -4.14 -7.19 -8.25
N ILE A 330 -4.21 -6.04 -8.89
CA ILE A 330 -3.84 -4.74 -8.33
C ILE A 330 -5.05 -3.83 -8.43
N ASP A 331 -5.77 -3.67 -7.32
CA ASP A 331 -6.94 -2.78 -7.29
C ASP A 331 -6.50 -1.33 -7.10
N GLU A 332 -7.23 -0.38 -7.72
CA GLU A 332 -6.91 1.06 -7.73
C GLU A 332 -5.41 1.30 -8.05
N GLU A 333 -4.93 0.74 -9.18
CA GLU A 333 -3.51 0.67 -9.54
C GLU A 333 -2.81 2.05 -9.59
N HIS A 334 -3.57 3.12 -9.77
CA HIS A 334 -3.08 4.50 -9.76
C HIS A 334 -2.66 4.99 -8.37
N ASP A 335 -3.00 4.25 -7.30
CA ASP A 335 -2.73 4.70 -5.93
C ASP A 335 -1.23 4.78 -5.62
N ALA A 336 -0.79 5.94 -5.13
CA ALA A 336 0.61 6.18 -4.79
C ALA A 336 1.11 5.31 -3.63
N SER A 337 0.21 4.72 -2.81
CA SER A 337 0.59 3.86 -1.68
C SER A 337 1.25 2.54 -2.08
N TYR A 338 1.18 2.14 -3.35
CA TYR A 338 1.93 1.00 -3.87
C TYR A 338 3.44 1.24 -3.93
N LYS A 339 3.88 2.48 -3.89
CA LYS A 339 5.29 2.86 -3.77
C LYS A 339 5.71 2.87 -2.31
N GLN A 340 6.80 2.17 -1.96
CA GLN A 340 7.38 2.15 -0.63
C GLN A 340 8.18 3.43 -0.36
N GLU A 341 7.96 4.07 0.79
CA GLU A 341 8.71 5.25 1.21
C GLU A 341 10.05 4.92 1.85
N GLY A 342 10.14 3.76 2.52
CA GLY A 342 11.36 3.25 3.14
C GLY A 342 12.28 2.53 2.16
N ASP A 343 13.52 2.26 2.58
CA ASP A 343 14.50 1.51 1.79
C ASP A 343 14.33 -0.01 2.01
N PRO A 344 14.16 -0.80 0.94
CA PRO A 344 14.09 -0.47 -0.49
C PRO A 344 12.81 0.30 -0.86
N ARG A 345 12.94 1.33 -1.71
CA ARG A 345 11.81 2.10 -2.22
C ARG A 345 11.17 1.42 -3.44
N TYR A 346 10.73 0.19 -3.27
CA TYR A 346 10.13 -0.60 -4.34
C TYR A 346 8.73 -0.08 -4.72
N ASP A 347 8.35 -0.35 -5.97
CA ASP A 347 6.97 -0.22 -6.43
C ASP A 347 6.35 -1.61 -6.48
N ALA A 348 5.27 -1.83 -5.71
CA ALA A 348 4.63 -3.14 -5.63
C ALA A 348 4.02 -3.58 -6.97
N ARG A 349 3.69 -2.65 -7.87
CA ARG A 349 3.19 -2.95 -9.22
C ARG A 349 4.27 -3.61 -10.07
N GLU A 350 5.48 -3.07 -10.05
CA GLU A 350 6.62 -3.65 -10.78
C GLU A 350 7.04 -5.00 -10.18
N VAL A 351 7.05 -5.10 -8.85
CA VAL A 351 7.31 -6.38 -8.17
C VAL A 351 6.23 -7.42 -8.54
N ALA A 352 4.96 -7.02 -8.62
CA ALA A 352 3.85 -7.88 -9.03
C ALA A 352 4.01 -8.36 -10.49
N ARG A 353 4.42 -7.46 -11.40
CA ARG A 353 4.71 -7.83 -12.81
C ARG A 353 5.81 -8.87 -12.90
N HIS A 354 6.93 -8.65 -12.21
CA HIS A 354 8.03 -9.62 -12.20
C HIS A 354 7.60 -10.97 -11.63
N ARG A 355 6.84 -10.93 -10.54
CA ARG A 355 6.35 -12.13 -9.88
C ARG A 355 5.36 -12.92 -10.73
N ALA A 356 4.43 -12.21 -11.38
CA ALA A 356 3.49 -12.80 -12.32
C ALA A 356 4.20 -13.42 -13.53
N ALA A 357 5.18 -12.71 -14.08
CA ALA A 357 5.98 -13.21 -15.21
C ALA A 357 6.77 -14.49 -14.86
N GLU A 358 7.46 -14.52 -13.70
CA GLU A 358 8.20 -15.71 -13.24
C GLU A 358 7.28 -16.93 -13.01
N ALA A 359 6.07 -16.70 -12.43
CA ALA A 359 5.11 -17.76 -12.15
C ALA A 359 4.25 -18.15 -13.35
N GLY A 360 4.35 -17.45 -14.49
CA GLY A 360 3.42 -17.61 -15.59
C GLY A 360 1.97 -17.31 -15.20
N ALA A 361 1.77 -16.34 -14.30
CA ALA A 361 0.47 -15.89 -13.82
C ALA A 361 -0.09 -14.75 -14.66
N ALA A 362 -1.40 -14.57 -14.64
CA ALA A 362 -2.04 -13.38 -15.19
C ALA A 362 -1.92 -12.20 -14.21
N LEU A 363 -1.65 -11.01 -14.74
CA LEU A 363 -1.69 -9.75 -14.01
C LEU A 363 -2.91 -8.93 -14.43
N LEU A 364 -3.70 -8.51 -13.46
CA LEU A 364 -4.88 -7.69 -13.65
C LEU A 364 -4.78 -6.41 -12.81
N ALA A 365 -4.44 -5.30 -13.44
CA ALA A 365 -4.46 -3.99 -12.82
C ALA A 365 -5.81 -3.32 -13.07
N GLY A 366 -6.49 -2.85 -12.03
CA GLY A 366 -7.80 -2.22 -12.15
C GLY A 366 -7.80 -0.77 -11.71
N SER A 367 -8.41 0.11 -12.50
CA SER A 367 -8.57 1.53 -12.17
C SER A 367 -9.74 2.17 -12.91
N ALA A 368 -10.31 3.22 -12.30
CA ALA A 368 -11.18 4.15 -12.98
C ALA A 368 -10.40 5.34 -13.57
N THR A 369 -9.20 5.58 -13.06
CA THR A 369 -8.32 6.69 -13.41
C THR A 369 -6.90 6.16 -13.58
N PRO A 370 -6.65 5.36 -14.64
CA PRO A 370 -5.39 4.65 -14.81
C PRO A 370 -4.21 5.62 -14.97
N ARG A 371 -3.04 5.18 -14.54
CA ARG A 371 -1.80 5.92 -14.78
C ARG A 371 -1.43 5.87 -16.27
N PRO A 372 -0.79 6.93 -16.79
CA PRO A 372 -0.25 6.92 -18.15
C PRO A 372 0.65 5.71 -18.46
N GLU A 373 1.45 5.26 -17.49
CA GLU A 373 2.31 4.08 -17.62
C GLU A 373 1.50 2.79 -17.84
N SER A 374 0.42 2.62 -17.08
CA SER A 374 -0.46 1.46 -17.20
C SER A 374 -1.33 1.52 -18.47
N TRP A 375 -1.75 2.73 -18.85
CA TRP A 375 -2.55 2.97 -20.05
C TRP A 375 -1.82 2.57 -21.34
N VAL A 376 -0.51 2.86 -21.41
CA VAL A 376 0.34 2.51 -22.55
C VAL A 376 0.85 1.07 -22.47
N GLY A 377 1.23 0.61 -21.26
CA GLY A 377 1.97 -0.63 -21.07
C GLY A 377 1.13 -1.90 -20.95
N LEU A 378 -0.19 -1.80 -20.69
CA LEU A 378 -1.07 -2.94 -20.43
C LEU A 378 -2.17 -3.08 -21.50
N ARG A 379 -2.60 -4.31 -21.77
CA ARG A 379 -3.76 -4.55 -22.64
C ARG A 379 -5.04 -4.13 -21.92
N ARG A 380 -5.80 -3.23 -22.54
CA ARG A 380 -7.04 -2.68 -21.95
C ARG A 380 -8.23 -3.64 -22.07
N LEU A 381 -9.00 -3.73 -20.97
CA LEU A 381 -10.30 -4.35 -20.85
C LEU A 381 -11.25 -3.29 -20.32
N GLU A 382 -12.36 -3.03 -21.02
CA GLU A 382 -13.20 -1.85 -20.77
C GLU A 382 -14.51 -2.22 -20.05
N LEU A 383 -14.83 -1.45 -18.98
CA LEU A 383 -16.11 -1.48 -18.29
C LEU A 383 -16.71 -0.07 -18.25
N PRO A 384 -17.29 0.40 -19.38
CA PRO A 384 -17.63 1.82 -19.55
C PRO A 384 -18.88 2.26 -18.78
N ARG A 385 -19.68 1.32 -18.26
CA ARG A 385 -20.94 1.61 -17.57
C ARG A 385 -20.91 1.18 -16.10
N ARG A 386 -21.68 1.89 -15.28
CA ARG A 386 -21.94 1.45 -13.90
C ARG A 386 -22.74 0.14 -13.90
N ALA A 387 -22.51 -0.70 -12.91
CA ALA A 387 -23.19 -1.97 -12.76
C ALA A 387 -24.70 -1.81 -12.46
N ASP A 388 -25.11 -0.66 -11.90
CA ASP A 388 -26.51 -0.28 -11.65
C ASP A 388 -27.18 0.40 -12.85
N GLY A 389 -26.46 0.59 -13.98
CA GLY A 389 -26.95 1.22 -15.21
C GLY A 389 -27.13 2.74 -15.13
N ARG A 390 -26.79 3.38 -14.01
CA ARG A 390 -26.94 4.83 -13.84
C ARG A 390 -25.78 5.61 -14.44
N GLU A 391 -26.04 6.82 -14.89
CA GLU A 391 -25.02 7.74 -15.34
C GLU A 391 -24.18 8.28 -14.17
N LEU A 392 -22.97 8.74 -14.49
CA LEU A 392 -22.14 9.47 -13.52
C LEU A 392 -22.80 10.84 -13.23
N PRO A 393 -22.68 11.35 -11.98
CA PRO A 393 -23.29 12.62 -11.62
C PRO A 393 -22.63 13.79 -12.36
N PRO A 394 -23.39 14.82 -12.77
CA PRO A 394 -22.82 16.00 -13.37
C PRO A 394 -21.85 16.70 -12.39
N ALA A 395 -20.74 17.19 -12.93
CA ALA A 395 -19.74 17.94 -12.16
C ALA A 395 -19.68 19.39 -12.66
N GLU A 396 -19.88 20.33 -11.71
CA GLU A 396 -19.85 21.76 -11.92
C GLU A 396 -18.50 22.31 -11.45
N ILE A 397 -17.80 23.05 -12.31
CA ILE A 397 -16.57 23.74 -11.96
C ILE A 397 -16.92 25.12 -11.40
N VAL A 398 -16.52 25.35 -10.15
CA VAL A 398 -16.76 26.63 -9.44
C VAL A 398 -15.49 27.47 -9.52
N ASP A 399 -15.54 28.52 -10.33
CA ASP A 399 -14.42 29.45 -10.55
C ASP A 399 -14.20 30.37 -9.37
N LEU A 400 -13.05 30.27 -8.72
CA LEU A 400 -12.66 31.09 -7.57
C LEU A 400 -11.96 32.40 -7.97
N ARG A 401 -11.68 32.64 -9.26
CA ARG A 401 -11.01 33.85 -9.72
C ARG A 401 -11.91 35.09 -9.51
N GLY A 402 -11.32 36.18 -9.03
CA GLY A 402 -12.07 37.40 -8.71
C GLY A 402 -12.99 37.30 -7.48
N SER A 403 -13.07 36.15 -6.82
CA SER A 403 -13.83 36.00 -5.57
C SER A 403 -13.19 36.83 -4.46
N SER A 404 -14.01 37.55 -3.70
CA SER A 404 -13.51 38.39 -2.60
C SER A 404 -12.84 37.54 -1.52
N PRO A 405 -11.65 37.91 -1.04
CA PRO A 405 -11.03 37.25 0.13
C PRO A 405 -11.90 37.32 1.39
N ARG A 406 -12.86 38.25 1.43
CA ARG A 406 -13.82 38.41 2.54
C ARG A 406 -14.92 37.35 2.55
N SER A 407 -15.19 36.69 1.41
CA SER A 407 -16.20 35.62 1.28
C SER A 407 -15.76 34.31 1.97
N GLY A 408 -14.54 34.26 2.47
CA GLY A 408 -13.97 33.03 3.04
C GLY A 408 -13.60 31.99 2.00
N PRO A 409 -13.25 30.77 2.44
CA PRO A 409 -12.83 29.67 1.55
C PRO A 409 -14.01 28.94 0.89
N LEU A 410 -15.26 29.18 1.31
CA LEU A 410 -16.46 28.63 0.69
C LEU A 410 -17.03 29.63 -0.32
N HIS A 411 -17.10 29.22 -1.57
CA HIS A 411 -17.78 30.01 -2.60
C HIS A 411 -19.30 30.02 -2.33
N PRO A 412 -20.04 31.14 -2.63
CA PRO A 412 -21.49 31.22 -2.44
C PRO A 412 -22.25 30.04 -3.05
N ARG A 413 -21.89 29.62 -4.24
CA ARG A 413 -22.46 28.45 -4.93
C ARG A 413 -22.32 27.16 -4.12
N THR A 414 -21.19 26.97 -3.44
CA THR A 414 -20.97 25.81 -2.57
C THR A 414 -21.80 25.89 -1.29
N THR A 415 -21.92 27.09 -0.74
CA THR A 415 -22.77 27.33 0.44
C THR A 415 -24.24 27.06 0.13
N GLU A 416 -24.73 27.50 -1.04
CA GLU A 416 -26.10 27.20 -1.52
C GLU A 416 -26.30 25.69 -1.64
N ALA A 417 -25.38 24.97 -2.29
CA ALA A 417 -25.47 23.53 -2.48
C ALA A 417 -25.49 22.77 -1.14
N LEU A 418 -24.74 23.22 -0.16
CA LEU A 418 -24.75 22.65 1.21
C LEU A 418 -26.05 22.97 1.94
N ALA A 419 -26.62 24.17 1.73
CA ALA A 419 -27.92 24.53 2.28
C ALA A 419 -29.03 23.63 1.68
N GLU A 420 -29.03 23.36 0.38
CA GLU A 420 -29.97 22.42 -0.25
C GLU A 420 -29.85 21.00 0.35
N VAL A 421 -28.63 20.50 0.62
CA VAL A 421 -28.42 19.21 1.30
C VAL A 421 -29.02 19.23 2.71
N ARG A 422 -28.84 20.34 3.43
CA ARG A 422 -29.43 20.55 4.77
C ARG A 422 -30.94 20.53 4.73
N GLU A 423 -31.55 21.26 3.82
CA GLU A 423 -33.02 21.36 3.68
C GLU A 423 -33.62 20.01 3.26
N ALA A 424 -32.94 19.26 2.40
CA ALA A 424 -33.35 17.94 1.94
C ALA A 424 -33.11 16.82 2.99
N GLY A 425 -32.45 17.10 4.12
CA GLY A 425 -32.07 16.10 5.10
C GLY A 425 -31.25 14.97 4.44
N ALA A 426 -30.28 15.31 3.59
CA ALA A 426 -29.54 14.38 2.80
C ALA A 426 -28.05 14.24 3.27
N LYS A 427 -27.27 13.43 2.57
CA LYS A 427 -25.83 13.24 2.85
C LYS A 427 -24.96 13.96 1.83
N ALA A 428 -23.84 14.53 2.32
CA ALA A 428 -22.80 15.11 1.47
C ALA A 428 -21.41 14.61 1.87
N ILE A 429 -20.49 14.62 0.89
CA ILE A 429 -19.05 14.41 1.12
C ILE A 429 -18.30 15.67 0.73
N VAL A 430 -17.46 16.17 1.64
CA VAL A 430 -16.63 17.34 1.42
C VAL A 430 -15.15 16.96 1.54
N LEU A 431 -14.43 17.11 0.44
CA LEU A 431 -13.00 16.85 0.37
C LEU A 431 -12.22 18.12 0.73
N LEU A 432 -11.45 18.02 1.82
CA LEU A 432 -10.42 19.00 2.20
C LEU A 432 -9.06 18.49 1.77
N ASN A 433 -8.41 19.17 0.84
CA ASN A 433 -7.08 18.74 0.40
C ASN A 433 -5.99 19.25 1.36
N ARG A 434 -5.73 18.49 2.46
CA ARG A 434 -4.80 18.87 3.53
C ARG A 434 -3.36 18.34 3.34
N ARG A 435 -3.12 17.42 2.40
CA ARG A 435 -1.80 16.80 2.20
C ARG A 435 -1.02 17.49 1.08
N GLY A 436 0.14 18.04 1.45
CA GLY A 436 1.12 18.57 0.52
C GLY A 436 1.29 20.08 0.63
N TRP A 437 1.66 20.57 1.79
CA TRP A 437 2.09 21.96 1.99
C TRP A 437 3.36 22.23 1.19
N SER A 438 3.21 22.40 -0.12
CA SER A 438 4.20 23.14 -0.89
C SER A 438 3.67 24.56 -1.05
N PRO A 439 4.23 25.56 -0.37
CA PRO A 439 3.78 26.92 -0.55
C PRO A 439 4.09 27.35 -1.99
N PHE A 440 3.05 27.52 -2.78
CA PHE A 440 3.15 28.09 -4.10
C PHE A 440 2.56 29.49 -4.12
N VAL A 441 2.97 30.30 -5.10
CA VAL A 441 2.43 31.62 -5.33
C VAL A 441 1.51 31.56 -6.54
N CYS A 442 0.34 32.15 -6.43
CA CYS A 442 -0.60 32.30 -7.54
C CYS A 442 -1.25 33.68 -7.55
N CYS A 443 -1.66 34.14 -8.72
CA CYS A 443 -2.48 35.33 -8.86
C CYS A 443 -3.94 35.01 -8.57
N ARG A 444 -4.54 35.69 -7.59
CA ARG A 444 -5.96 35.50 -7.26
C ARG A 444 -6.92 36.15 -8.26
N ALA A 445 -6.43 37.06 -9.09
CA ALA A 445 -7.24 37.72 -10.10
C ALA A 445 -7.45 36.84 -11.34
N CYS A 446 -6.39 36.19 -11.85
CA CYS A 446 -6.45 35.40 -13.08
C CYS A 446 -6.13 33.91 -12.91
N GLY A 447 -5.70 33.49 -11.72
CA GLY A 447 -5.33 32.10 -11.47
C GLY A 447 -3.92 31.71 -11.93
N HIS A 448 -3.13 32.60 -12.52
CA HIS A 448 -1.77 32.30 -12.97
C HIS A 448 -0.92 31.76 -11.83
N ALA A 449 -0.26 30.62 -12.05
CA ALA A 449 0.68 30.04 -11.11
C ALA A 449 2.07 29.96 -11.73
N PHE A 450 3.10 30.24 -10.93
CA PHE A 450 4.47 30.29 -11.41
C PHE A 450 5.03 28.87 -11.59
N GLN A 451 5.43 28.52 -12.78
CA GLN A 451 5.95 27.21 -13.17
C GLN A 451 7.39 27.31 -13.67
N CYS A 452 8.15 26.25 -13.51
CA CYS A 452 9.49 26.14 -14.08
C CYS A 452 9.39 25.92 -15.60
N PRO A 453 9.98 26.76 -16.44
CA PRO A 453 9.88 26.62 -17.89
C PRO A 453 10.60 25.40 -18.46
N HIS A 454 11.49 24.75 -17.67
CA HIS A 454 12.23 23.59 -18.11
C HIS A 454 11.61 22.26 -17.61
N CYS A 455 10.86 22.29 -16.52
CA CYS A 455 10.32 21.08 -15.88
C CYS A 455 8.79 21.07 -15.85
N GLU A 456 8.15 22.19 -16.15
CA GLU A 456 6.70 22.42 -16.09
C GLU A 456 6.05 21.95 -14.77
N VAL A 457 6.80 22.10 -13.67
CA VAL A 457 6.31 21.90 -12.31
C VAL A 457 6.21 23.23 -11.60
N SER A 458 5.26 23.37 -10.69
CA SER A 458 5.11 24.60 -9.90
C SER A 458 6.38 24.94 -9.13
N LEU A 459 6.74 26.22 -9.15
CA LEU A 459 7.84 26.74 -8.34
C LEU A 459 7.41 26.82 -6.88
N VAL A 460 8.34 26.51 -6.00
CA VAL A 460 8.12 26.48 -4.55
C VAL A 460 8.64 27.76 -3.92
N LEU A 461 7.82 28.37 -3.06
CA LEU A 461 8.18 29.59 -2.35
C LEU A 461 9.12 29.30 -1.17
N HIS A 462 10.33 29.81 -1.24
CA HIS A 462 11.30 29.86 -0.16
C HIS A 462 11.18 31.17 0.61
N LYS A 463 10.28 31.25 1.60
CA LYS A 463 9.96 32.49 2.33
C LYS A 463 11.17 33.19 2.95
N ARG A 464 12.14 32.45 3.49
CA ARG A 464 13.34 33.03 4.11
C ARG A 464 14.30 33.64 3.09
N GLU A 465 14.32 33.07 1.91
CA GLU A 465 15.22 33.48 0.81
C GLU A 465 14.54 34.40 -0.19
N GLN A 466 13.25 34.71 0.04
CA GLN A 466 12.39 35.55 -0.77
C GLN A 466 12.49 35.22 -2.26
N ARG A 467 12.43 33.94 -2.62
CA ARG A 467 12.53 33.45 -3.99
C ARG A 467 11.61 32.27 -4.27
N LEU A 468 11.28 32.09 -5.54
CA LEU A 468 10.64 30.93 -6.10
C LEU A 468 11.71 29.96 -6.61
N GLN A 469 11.57 28.63 -6.35
CA GLN A 469 12.57 27.65 -6.74
C GLN A 469 11.97 26.35 -7.27
N CYS A 470 12.54 25.85 -8.36
CA CYS A 470 12.25 24.51 -8.87
C CYS A 470 13.00 23.45 -8.07
N HIS A 471 12.28 22.50 -7.52
CA HIS A 471 12.90 21.38 -6.80
C HIS A 471 13.40 20.26 -7.72
N HIS A 472 13.12 20.31 -9.03
CA HIS A 472 13.66 19.35 -9.99
C HIS A 472 15.05 19.74 -10.49
N CYS A 473 15.17 20.90 -11.11
CA CYS A 473 16.44 21.35 -11.71
C CYS A 473 17.21 22.36 -10.87
N GLY A 474 16.62 22.93 -9.81
CA GLY A 474 17.26 23.92 -8.94
C GLY A 474 17.13 25.38 -9.41
N ARG A 475 16.53 25.67 -10.60
CA ARG A 475 16.27 27.04 -11.07
C ARG A 475 15.58 27.84 -9.98
N ALA A 476 16.06 29.06 -9.77
CA ALA A 476 15.51 30.00 -8.81
C ALA A 476 15.29 31.38 -9.47
N GLU A 477 14.20 32.03 -9.05
CA GLU A 477 13.86 33.37 -9.50
C GLU A 477 13.27 34.22 -8.36
N PRO A 478 13.35 35.54 -8.38
CA PRO A 478 12.74 36.39 -7.36
C PRO A 478 11.22 36.28 -7.40
N ILE A 479 10.57 36.60 -6.27
CA ILE A 479 9.12 36.70 -6.22
C ILE A 479 8.73 37.98 -6.99
N PRO A 480 7.89 37.92 -8.03
CA PRO A 480 7.48 39.10 -8.77
C PRO A 480 6.57 40.00 -7.94
N GLU A 481 6.60 41.27 -8.14
CA GLU A 481 5.74 42.27 -7.49
C GLU A 481 4.30 42.28 -8.04
N SER A 482 4.14 41.89 -9.30
CA SER A 482 2.87 41.81 -9.98
C SER A 482 2.77 40.55 -10.86
N CYS A 483 1.58 40.13 -11.19
CA CYS A 483 1.32 39.02 -12.09
C CYS A 483 1.79 39.33 -13.52
N PRO A 484 2.62 38.50 -14.15
CA PRO A 484 3.09 38.70 -15.52
C PRO A 484 1.96 38.61 -16.56
N GLU A 485 0.88 37.91 -16.26
CA GLU A 485 -0.24 37.69 -17.18
C GLU A 485 -1.26 38.84 -17.17
N CYS A 486 -1.63 39.35 -15.99
CA CYS A 486 -2.72 40.32 -15.86
C CYS A 486 -2.33 41.60 -15.14
N GLY A 487 -1.07 41.79 -14.73
CA GLY A 487 -0.57 42.98 -14.03
C GLY A 487 -1.07 43.16 -12.59
N SER A 488 -1.93 42.26 -12.08
CA SER A 488 -2.47 42.36 -10.73
C SER A 488 -1.40 42.17 -9.66
N VAL A 489 -1.47 42.97 -8.60
CA VAL A 489 -0.62 42.83 -7.39
C VAL A 489 -1.19 41.83 -6.36
N THR A 490 -2.35 41.26 -6.65
CA THR A 490 -3.01 40.29 -5.73
C THR A 490 -2.39 38.90 -5.82
N LEU A 491 -1.07 38.83 -5.58
CA LEU A 491 -0.36 37.57 -5.48
C LEU A 491 -0.63 36.95 -4.10
N GLY A 492 -1.22 35.77 -4.09
CA GLY A 492 -1.58 35.05 -2.87
C GLY A 492 -0.68 33.85 -2.61
N HIS A 493 -0.38 33.64 -1.31
CA HIS A 493 0.18 32.38 -0.87
C HIS A 493 -0.97 31.40 -0.64
N HIS A 494 -0.96 30.26 -1.31
CA HIS A 494 -1.96 29.21 -1.08
C HIS A 494 -1.51 28.33 0.08
N GLY A 495 -2.46 27.93 0.97
CA GLY A 495 -2.16 26.97 2.04
C GLY A 495 -2.42 27.41 3.49
N ALA A 496 -3.18 28.48 3.73
CA ALA A 496 -3.57 28.88 5.08
C ALA A 496 -5.08 28.75 5.28
N GLY A 497 -5.54 27.93 6.24
CA GLY A 497 -6.90 28.03 6.73
C GLY A 497 -7.76 26.77 6.84
N THR A 498 -7.19 25.57 6.94
CA THR A 498 -8.02 24.33 7.10
C THR A 498 -8.89 24.35 8.36
N GLU A 499 -8.43 24.92 9.49
CA GLU A 499 -9.23 25.06 10.69
C GLU A 499 -10.38 26.04 10.51
N ARG A 500 -10.10 27.20 9.89
CA ARG A 500 -11.13 28.20 9.58
C ARG A 500 -12.17 27.66 8.59
N LEU A 501 -11.73 26.88 7.60
CA LEU A 501 -12.60 26.22 6.64
C LEU A 501 -13.54 25.21 7.33
N ALA A 502 -13.00 24.44 8.27
CA ALA A 502 -13.80 23.50 9.03
C ALA A 502 -14.90 24.21 9.87
N THR A 503 -14.56 25.34 10.50
CA THR A 503 -15.53 26.15 11.26
C THR A 503 -16.63 26.71 10.36
N LEU A 504 -16.27 27.30 9.23
CA LEU A 504 -17.24 27.84 8.26
C LEU A 504 -18.13 26.76 7.65
N LEU A 505 -17.58 25.54 7.46
CA LEU A 505 -18.35 24.41 6.99
C LEU A 505 -19.37 23.97 8.06
N ASP A 506 -18.95 23.87 9.32
CA ASP A 506 -19.86 23.53 10.44
C ASP A 506 -21.02 24.53 10.53
N GLU A 507 -20.72 25.84 10.40
CA GLU A 507 -21.75 26.90 10.39
C GLU A 507 -22.72 26.76 9.20
N ALA A 508 -22.21 26.47 8.00
CA ALA A 508 -23.00 26.36 6.78
C ALA A 508 -23.97 25.16 6.79
N VAL A 509 -23.61 24.07 7.46
CA VAL A 509 -24.39 22.82 7.44
C VAL A 509 -25.23 22.58 8.72
N THR A 510 -25.05 23.38 9.79
CA THR A 510 -25.83 23.26 11.02
C THR A 510 -27.33 23.33 10.70
N PRO A 511 -28.20 22.40 11.19
CA PRO A 511 -27.95 21.42 12.28
C PRO A 511 -27.50 20.00 11.82
N LEU A 512 -27.11 19.80 10.58
CA LEU A 512 -26.67 18.48 10.14
C LEU A 512 -25.42 18.02 10.91
N PRO A 513 -25.32 16.72 11.27
CA PRO A 513 -24.12 16.20 11.91
C PRO A 513 -22.93 16.20 10.94
N VAL A 514 -21.77 16.64 11.44
CA VAL A 514 -20.51 16.62 10.69
C VAL A 514 -19.61 15.50 11.18
N PHE A 515 -19.24 14.61 10.28
CA PHE A 515 -18.36 13.47 10.51
C PHE A 515 -16.97 13.80 9.96
N ARG A 516 -15.98 13.96 10.85
CA ARG A 516 -14.62 14.35 10.45
C ARG A 516 -13.70 13.15 10.33
N LEU A 517 -13.11 12.97 9.16
CA LEU A 517 -12.18 11.89 8.84
C LEU A 517 -10.82 12.48 8.44
N ASP A 518 -10.00 12.83 9.43
CA ASP A 518 -8.63 13.30 9.21
C ASP A 518 -7.62 12.55 10.08
N SER A 519 -6.31 12.71 9.75
CA SER A 519 -5.24 11.99 10.46
C SER A 519 -5.11 12.38 11.93
N ASP A 520 -5.60 13.57 12.33
CA ASP A 520 -5.44 14.11 13.67
C ASP A 520 -6.61 13.72 14.56
N SER A 521 -7.79 13.48 13.97
CA SER A 521 -9.00 13.01 14.68
C SER A 521 -8.94 11.54 15.08
N VAL A 522 -7.90 10.81 14.60
CA VAL A 522 -7.79 9.36 14.74
C VAL A 522 -6.67 8.99 15.69
N ALA A 523 -6.96 9.04 16.98
CA ALA A 523 -6.01 8.65 18.03
C ALA A 523 -5.87 7.12 18.23
N SER A 524 -6.76 6.27 17.66
CA SER A 524 -6.75 4.82 17.84
C SER A 524 -7.07 4.05 16.56
N ALA A 525 -6.48 2.85 16.43
CA ALA A 525 -6.71 1.92 15.32
C ALA A 525 -8.15 1.37 15.36
N GLY A 526 -9.09 2.00 14.72
CA GLY A 526 -10.51 1.61 14.69
C GLY A 526 -11.45 2.81 14.62
N SER A 527 -11.01 3.98 15.06
CA SER A 527 -11.83 5.20 15.03
C SER A 527 -12.26 5.63 13.62
N HIS A 528 -11.46 5.35 12.58
CA HIS A 528 -11.87 5.57 11.18
C HIS A 528 -13.12 4.79 10.79
N LEU A 529 -13.13 3.50 11.11
CA LEU A 529 -14.22 2.60 10.76
C LEU A 529 -15.50 3.00 11.50
N GLU A 530 -15.36 3.41 12.74
CA GLU A 530 -16.48 3.87 13.54
C GLU A 530 -17.10 5.17 12.99
N ILE A 531 -16.28 6.13 12.54
CA ILE A 531 -16.77 7.37 11.91
C ILE A 531 -17.53 7.03 10.62
N LEU A 532 -16.96 6.15 9.78
CA LEU A 532 -17.58 5.75 8.51
C LEU A 532 -18.89 4.99 8.75
N ARG A 533 -18.91 4.07 9.72
CA ARG A 533 -20.13 3.34 10.11
C ARG A 533 -21.21 4.30 10.61
N ARG A 534 -20.87 5.22 11.48
CA ARG A 534 -21.81 6.23 11.98
C ARG A 534 -22.37 7.12 10.87
N PHE A 535 -21.54 7.49 9.88
CA PHE A 535 -22.01 8.23 8.72
C PHE A 535 -22.90 7.36 7.83
N GLU A 536 -22.58 6.08 7.65
CA GLU A 536 -23.40 5.12 6.88
C GLU A 536 -24.78 4.94 7.52
N GLU A 537 -24.84 4.80 8.85
CA GLU A 537 -26.08 4.60 9.61
C GLU A 537 -26.91 5.88 9.79
N ALA A 538 -26.30 7.04 9.69
CA ALA A 538 -27.01 8.31 9.81
C ALA A 538 -27.99 8.50 8.64
N GLU A 539 -29.16 9.08 8.87
CA GLU A 539 -30.12 9.43 7.81
C GLU A 539 -29.64 10.63 6.98
N SER A 540 -28.92 11.56 7.61
CA SER A 540 -28.39 12.77 6.99
C SER A 540 -27.07 13.19 7.63
N GLY A 541 -26.28 14.02 6.94
CA GLY A 541 -25.04 14.55 7.48
C GLY A 541 -23.97 14.83 6.45
N VAL A 542 -22.85 15.39 6.91
CA VAL A 542 -21.73 15.77 6.05
C VAL A 542 -20.46 15.05 6.50
N LEU A 543 -19.90 14.22 5.61
CA LEU A 543 -18.59 13.60 5.83
C LEU A 543 -17.50 14.53 5.29
N VAL A 544 -16.65 15.00 6.18
CA VAL A 544 -15.55 15.92 5.86
C VAL A 544 -14.22 15.23 6.07
N GLY A 545 -13.33 15.32 5.10
CA GLY A 545 -12.00 14.73 5.29
C GLY A 545 -11.05 14.96 4.14
N THR A 546 -9.87 14.35 4.25
CA THR A 546 -8.83 14.41 3.21
C THR A 546 -9.09 13.33 2.14
N GLN A 547 -8.11 13.01 1.32
CA GLN A 547 -8.21 11.97 0.27
C GLN A 547 -8.82 10.63 0.73
N MET A 548 -8.89 10.39 2.05
CA MET A 548 -9.50 9.19 2.61
C MET A 548 -11.01 9.09 2.33
N VAL A 549 -11.72 10.23 2.27
CA VAL A 549 -13.17 10.24 1.98
C VAL A 549 -13.48 9.92 0.51
N ALA A 550 -12.52 10.12 -0.39
CA ALA A 550 -12.65 9.79 -1.81
C ALA A 550 -12.39 8.31 -2.12
N LYS A 551 -11.83 7.54 -1.16
CA LYS A 551 -11.35 6.16 -1.40
C LYS A 551 -12.16 5.11 -0.63
N GLY A 552 -12.42 3.99 -1.28
CA GLY A 552 -12.76 2.71 -0.65
C GLY A 552 -14.16 2.50 -0.07
N HIS A 553 -15.01 3.52 0.09
CA HIS A 553 -16.34 3.38 0.69
C HIS A 553 -17.45 3.70 -0.30
N ASP A 554 -18.52 2.94 -0.22
CA ASP A 554 -19.72 3.11 -1.04
C ASP A 554 -20.87 3.65 -0.17
N PHE A 555 -21.26 4.89 -0.42
CA PHE A 555 -22.38 5.54 0.29
C PHE A 555 -23.48 5.87 -0.73
N PRO A 556 -24.48 5.00 -0.90
CA PRO A 556 -25.51 5.18 -1.93
C PRO A 556 -26.35 6.45 -1.80
N ASP A 557 -26.50 6.98 -0.58
CA ASP A 557 -27.39 8.11 -0.29
C ASP A 557 -26.72 9.50 -0.36
N VAL A 558 -25.46 9.56 -0.82
CA VAL A 558 -24.75 10.82 -1.00
C VAL A 558 -25.24 11.54 -2.25
N VAL A 559 -25.82 12.74 -2.07
CA VAL A 559 -26.36 13.56 -3.16
C VAL A 559 -25.43 14.68 -3.59
N LEU A 560 -24.43 15.05 -2.78
CA LEU A 560 -23.46 16.09 -3.09
C LEU A 560 -22.04 15.67 -2.72
N SER A 561 -21.12 15.83 -3.65
CA SER A 561 -19.67 15.75 -3.40
C SER A 561 -19.02 17.08 -3.71
N VAL A 562 -18.14 17.58 -2.85
CA VAL A 562 -17.47 18.87 -3.00
C VAL A 562 -15.95 18.70 -2.89
N VAL A 563 -15.21 19.17 -3.88
CA VAL A 563 -13.77 19.40 -3.79
C VAL A 563 -13.56 20.88 -3.49
N LEU A 564 -13.14 21.22 -2.27
CA LEU A 564 -13.03 22.62 -1.85
C LEU A 564 -11.77 23.32 -2.36
N ASP A 565 -10.72 22.58 -2.66
CA ASP A 565 -9.43 23.11 -3.10
C ASP A 565 -8.74 22.11 -4.04
N ALA A 566 -9.08 22.16 -5.32
CA ALA A 566 -8.44 21.34 -6.34
C ALA A 566 -7.00 21.82 -6.64
N ASP A 567 -6.72 23.10 -6.43
CA ASP A 567 -5.43 23.74 -6.73
C ASP A 567 -4.29 23.20 -5.85
N ALA A 568 -4.59 22.80 -4.61
CA ALA A 568 -3.56 22.23 -3.73
C ALA A 568 -2.90 20.97 -4.29
N THR A 569 -3.63 20.14 -5.04
CA THR A 569 -3.07 18.98 -5.74
C THR A 569 -2.49 19.39 -7.09
N LEU A 570 -3.22 20.20 -7.83
CA LEU A 570 -2.86 20.65 -9.17
C LEU A 570 -1.50 21.41 -9.20
N ARG A 571 -1.23 22.17 -8.15
CA ARG A 571 -0.02 23.00 -8.02
C ARG A 571 1.07 22.33 -7.17
N PHE A 572 0.93 21.05 -6.89
CA PHE A 572 2.01 20.31 -6.24
C PHE A 572 3.24 20.26 -7.16
N PRO A 573 4.47 20.48 -6.66
CA PRO A 573 5.67 20.56 -7.48
C PRO A 573 6.15 19.17 -7.93
N ASP A 574 5.32 18.48 -8.68
CA ASP A 574 5.55 17.15 -9.23
C ASP A 574 4.89 17.08 -10.62
N PHE A 575 5.53 16.45 -11.59
CA PHE A 575 5.00 16.30 -12.93
C PHE A 575 3.68 15.48 -12.99
N ARG A 576 3.38 14.71 -11.95
CA ARG A 576 2.12 13.95 -11.78
C ARG A 576 0.99 14.76 -11.15
N ALA A 577 1.17 16.06 -10.92
CA ALA A 577 0.15 16.87 -10.25
C ALA A 577 -1.19 16.88 -11.00
N GLU A 578 -1.15 17.00 -12.34
CA GLU A 578 -2.35 16.92 -13.20
C GLU A 578 -3.04 15.54 -13.07
N GLU A 579 -2.29 14.45 -13.22
CA GLU A 579 -2.78 13.07 -13.07
C GLU A 579 -3.46 12.85 -11.71
N ARG A 580 -2.82 13.30 -10.64
CA ARG A 580 -3.37 13.14 -9.28
C ARG A 580 -4.63 13.98 -9.06
N THR A 581 -4.69 15.16 -9.66
CA THR A 581 -5.86 16.04 -9.59
C THR A 581 -7.02 15.43 -10.34
N PHE A 582 -6.78 14.95 -11.58
CA PHE A 582 -7.76 14.23 -12.36
C PHE A 582 -8.32 13.03 -11.57
N ALA A 583 -7.44 12.16 -11.05
CA ALA A 583 -7.85 10.99 -10.29
C ALA A 583 -8.68 11.34 -9.05
N LEU A 584 -8.28 12.38 -8.31
CA LEU A 584 -8.97 12.83 -7.10
C LEU A 584 -10.39 13.30 -7.39
N VAL A 585 -10.55 14.17 -8.40
CA VAL A 585 -11.87 14.71 -8.80
C VAL A 585 -12.76 13.62 -9.35
N ALA A 586 -12.26 12.78 -10.26
CA ALA A 586 -13.02 11.69 -10.87
C ALA A 586 -13.45 10.62 -9.85
N GLN A 587 -12.59 10.29 -8.87
CA GLN A 587 -12.94 9.34 -7.81
C GLN A 587 -14.03 9.90 -6.89
N LEU A 588 -13.93 11.19 -6.51
CA LEU A 588 -14.95 11.83 -5.67
C LEU A 588 -16.27 11.94 -6.42
N ALA A 589 -16.24 12.25 -7.71
CA ALA A 589 -17.43 12.26 -8.56
C ALA A 589 -18.14 10.91 -8.56
N GLY A 590 -17.39 9.82 -8.57
CA GLY A 590 -17.93 8.47 -8.48
C GLY A 590 -18.62 8.12 -7.16
N ARG A 591 -18.51 8.94 -6.09
CA ARG A 591 -19.10 8.66 -4.76
C ARG A 591 -20.53 9.14 -4.63
N SER A 592 -20.99 10.11 -5.39
CA SER A 592 -22.35 10.62 -5.35
C SER A 592 -23.22 10.01 -6.47
N GLY A 593 -24.54 10.13 -6.32
CA GLY A 593 -25.51 9.72 -7.33
C GLY A 593 -25.69 8.22 -7.49
N ARG A 594 -25.43 7.42 -6.45
CA ARG A 594 -25.68 5.97 -6.45
C ARG A 594 -27.08 5.61 -5.92
N GLY A 595 -27.70 6.52 -5.18
CA GLY A 595 -29.05 6.39 -4.66
C GLY A 595 -30.12 6.86 -5.65
N GLN A 596 -31.41 6.79 -5.23
CA GLN A 596 -32.55 7.19 -6.06
C GLN A 596 -32.64 8.71 -6.28
N ARG A 597 -32.03 9.51 -5.39
CA ARG A 597 -32.11 10.99 -5.41
C ARG A 597 -31.16 11.66 -6.42
N GLY A 598 -30.39 10.87 -7.21
CA GLY A 598 -29.34 11.42 -8.06
C GLY A 598 -28.17 11.98 -7.27
N GLY A 599 -27.29 12.70 -7.95
CA GLY A 599 -26.13 13.33 -7.31
C GLY A 599 -25.52 14.43 -8.15
N ARG A 600 -24.71 15.29 -7.54
CA ARG A 600 -23.90 16.31 -8.21
C ARG A 600 -22.55 16.47 -7.55
N VAL A 601 -21.62 17.07 -8.27
CA VAL A 601 -20.26 17.33 -7.82
C VAL A 601 -19.93 18.80 -8.01
N LEU A 602 -19.31 19.43 -7.02
CA LEU A 602 -18.76 20.78 -7.15
C LEU A 602 -17.25 20.73 -6.99
N VAL A 603 -16.54 21.41 -7.88
CA VAL A 603 -15.08 21.48 -7.86
C VAL A 603 -14.65 22.96 -7.80
N GLN A 604 -14.24 23.43 -6.64
CA GLN A 604 -13.73 24.79 -6.45
C GLN A 604 -12.25 24.88 -6.90
N THR A 605 -11.93 25.85 -7.75
CA THR A 605 -10.59 26.02 -8.29
C THR A 605 -10.33 27.45 -8.78
N LEU A 606 -9.04 27.86 -8.71
CA LEU A 606 -8.50 29.06 -9.37
C LEU A 606 -8.06 28.78 -10.82
N ALA A 607 -8.10 27.51 -11.25
CA ALA A 607 -7.67 27.08 -12.58
C ALA A 607 -8.77 26.29 -13.31
N PRO A 608 -9.94 26.87 -13.60
CA PRO A 608 -11.07 26.18 -14.21
C PRO A 608 -10.75 25.60 -15.60
N GLU A 609 -9.75 26.15 -16.28
CA GLU A 609 -9.31 25.72 -17.61
C GLU A 609 -8.27 24.57 -17.56
N ALA A 610 -7.81 24.15 -16.38
CA ALA A 610 -6.83 23.07 -16.26
C ALA A 610 -7.39 21.77 -16.84
N ALA A 611 -6.59 21.09 -17.65
CA ALA A 611 -6.98 19.86 -18.35
C ALA A 611 -7.48 18.79 -17.38
N ALA A 612 -6.77 18.59 -16.26
CA ALA A 612 -7.17 17.64 -15.23
C ALA A 612 -8.58 17.89 -14.67
N ILE A 613 -8.94 19.18 -14.46
CA ILE A 613 -10.24 19.54 -13.87
C ILE A 613 -11.33 19.45 -14.92
N ARG A 614 -11.12 19.95 -16.12
CA ARG A 614 -12.10 19.90 -17.22
C ARG A 614 -12.47 18.49 -17.63
N HIS A 615 -11.45 17.64 -17.88
CA HIS A 615 -11.70 16.24 -18.27
C HIS A 615 -12.28 15.42 -17.10
N ALA A 616 -11.88 15.69 -15.85
CA ALA A 616 -12.49 15.03 -14.71
C ALA A 616 -13.98 15.41 -14.53
N ALA A 617 -14.33 16.67 -14.73
CA ALA A 617 -15.71 17.14 -14.70
C ALA A 617 -16.56 16.56 -15.85
N ALA A 618 -15.95 16.31 -17.00
CA ALA A 618 -16.57 15.65 -18.14
C ALA A 618 -16.54 14.11 -18.07
N HIS A 619 -15.95 13.51 -17.03
CA HIS A 619 -15.70 12.08 -16.90
C HIS A 619 -14.90 11.47 -18.07
N ASP A 620 -14.04 12.25 -18.69
CA ASP A 620 -13.28 11.93 -19.88
C ASP A 620 -11.83 11.55 -19.52
N ALA A 621 -11.64 10.29 -19.13
CA ALA A 621 -10.31 9.77 -18.80
C ALA A 621 -9.42 9.62 -20.04
N GLU A 622 -9.99 9.28 -21.18
CA GLU A 622 -9.25 9.06 -22.42
C GLU A 622 -8.70 10.37 -22.98
N GLY A 623 -9.53 11.43 -23.05
CA GLY A 623 -9.07 12.74 -23.47
C GLY A 623 -8.01 13.34 -22.55
N PHE A 624 -8.15 13.16 -21.23
CA PHE A 624 -7.12 13.56 -20.29
C PHE A 624 -5.79 12.84 -20.54
N LEU A 625 -5.84 11.50 -20.66
CA LEU A 625 -4.64 10.70 -20.85
C LEU A 625 -3.95 10.98 -22.18
N ALA A 626 -4.70 11.27 -23.25
CA ALA A 626 -4.12 11.64 -24.53
C ALA A 626 -3.26 12.90 -24.40
N GLY A 627 -3.81 13.98 -23.85
CA GLY A 627 -3.06 15.24 -23.66
C GLY A 627 -1.90 15.10 -22.66
N GLU A 628 -2.10 14.34 -21.58
CA GLU A 628 -1.04 14.11 -20.59
C GLU A 628 0.14 13.29 -21.18
N LEU A 629 -0.12 12.33 -22.04
CA LEU A 629 0.90 11.55 -22.74
C LEU A 629 1.70 12.43 -23.70
N GLU A 630 1.06 13.30 -24.47
CA GLU A 630 1.76 14.26 -25.35
C GLU A 630 2.69 15.17 -24.54
N ARG A 631 2.22 15.72 -23.42
CA ARG A 631 3.03 16.55 -22.52
C ARG A 631 4.22 15.77 -21.94
N ARG A 632 4.01 14.52 -21.51
CA ARG A 632 5.08 13.68 -20.97
C ARG A 632 6.12 13.29 -22.01
N GLN A 633 5.69 13.05 -23.24
CA GLN A 633 6.60 12.75 -24.33
C GLN A 633 7.49 13.95 -24.65
N ALA A 634 6.91 15.15 -24.76
CA ALA A 634 7.66 16.39 -25.02
C ALA A 634 8.68 16.69 -23.92
N LEU A 635 8.34 16.41 -22.65
CA LEU A 635 9.20 16.67 -21.49
C LEU A 635 10.06 15.48 -21.07
N ARG A 636 9.99 14.35 -21.78
CA ARG A 636 10.69 13.11 -21.45
C ARG A 636 10.42 12.66 -20.01
N TYR A 637 9.13 12.57 -19.64
CA TYR A 637 8.68 11.95 -18.38
C TYR A 637 8.13 10.53 -18.61
N PRO A 638 8.02 9.68 -17.57
CA PRO A 638 7.40 8.37 -17.69
C PRO A 638 5.98 8.45 -18.29
N PRO A 639 5.63 7.54 -19.24
CA PRO A 639 6.30 6.29 -19.63
C PRO A 639 7.44 6.40 -20.66
N PHE A 640 7.76 7.59 -21.16
CA PHE A 640 8.75 7.81 -22.24
C PHE A 640 10.19 7.90 -21.71
N SER A 641 10.39 7.92 -20.44
CA SER A 641 11.68 7.82 -19.77
C SER A 641 11.50 7.17 -18.39
N HIS A 642 12.60 6.89 -17.73
CA HIS A 642 12.64 6.40 -16.36
C HIS A 642 13.33 7.40 -15.46
N LEU A 643 12.80 7.60 -14.28
CA LEU A 643 13.36 8.56 -13.32
C LEU A 643 14.12 7.83 -12.21
N VAL A 644 15.29 8.35 -11.85
CA VAL A 644 16.02 7.93 -10.65
C VAL A 644 16.37 9.17 -9.83
N ARG A 645 15.89 9.23 -8.61
CA ARG A 645 16.18 10.32 -7.68
C ARG A 645 17.17 9.86 -6.62
N ILE A 646 18.27 10.59 -6.49
CA ILE A 646 19.27 10.37 -5.44
C ILE A 646 19.14 11.51 -4.45
N GLU A 647 18.82 11.21 -3.22
CA GLU A 647 18.72 12.19 -2.13
C GLU A 647 19.85 12.01 -1.13
N LEU A 648 20.55 13.10 -0.83
CA LEU A 648 21.60 13.14 0.16
C LEU A 648 21.18 14.05 1.32
N THR A 649 21.35 13.58 2.54
CA THR A 649 20.92 14.28 3.74
C THR A 649 22.04 14.36 4.76
N SER A 650 22.35 15.58 5.25
CA SER A 650 23.37 15.88 6.24
C SER A 650 22.89 16.86 7.30
N GLY A 651 23.51 16.87 8.49
CA GLY A 651 23.39 17.97 9.45
C GLY A 651 24.10 19.24 9.00
N ASP A 652 25.07 19.11 8.10
CA ASP A 652 25.92 20.18 7.57
C ASP A 652 25.56 20.46 6.10
N ALA A 653 25.34 21.74 5.77
CA ALA A 653 24.91 22.19 4.44
C ALA A 653 26.03 22.08 3.39
N GLU A 654 27.25 22.48 3.75
CA GLU A 654 28.41 22.47 2.86
C GLU A 654 28.80 21.03 2.52
N ARG A 655 28.78 20.16 3.55
CA ARG A 655 29.03 18.73 3.35
C ARG A 655 27.96 18.08 2.49
N ALA A 656 26.67 18.42 2.65
CA ALA A 656 25.61 17.93 1.78
C ALA A 656 25.84 18.34 0.32
N GLN A 657 26.28 19.57 0.08
CA GLN A 657 26.61 20.09 -1.25
C GLN A 657 27.83 19.36 -1.82
N ALA A 658 28.95 19.33 -1.10
CA ALA A 658 30.20 18.73 -1.56
C ALA A 658 30.03 17.24 -1.94
N VAL A 659 29.33 16.47 -1.08
CA VAL A 659 29.10 15.05 -1.37
C VAL A 659 28.12 14.88 -2.55
N SER A 660 27.13 15.77 -2.71
CA SER A 660 26.22 15.69 -3.88
C SER A 660 26.96 15.96 -5.20
N GLU A 661 27.94 16.88 -5.20
CA GLU A 661 28.80 17.10 -6.36
C GLU A 661 29.71 15.89 -6.65
N ARG A 662 30.23 15.24 -5.62
CA ARG A 662 31.00 14.00 -5.80
C ARG A 662 30.17 12.89 -6.41
N VAL A 663 28.92 12.71 -5.96
CA VAL A 663 27.99 11.74 -6.57
C VAL A 663 27.71 12.12 -8.02
N ARG A 664 27.51 13.40 -8.33
CA ARG A 664 27.33 13.89 -9.71
C ARG A 664 28.52 13.53 -10.58
N GLN A 665 29.75 13.87 -10.14
CA GLN A 665 30.99 13.56 -10.86
C GLN A 665 31.17 12.08 -11.09
N ALA A 666 30.85 11.23 -10.09
CA ALA A 666 30.95 9.78 -10.22
C ALA A 666 29.96 9.21 -11.25
N LEU A 667 28.84 9.88 -11.48
CA LEU A 667 27.83 9.47 -12.46
C LEU A 667 28.13 9.98 -13.87
N GLU A 668 28.64 11.19 -14.05
CA GLU A 668 28.83 11.84 -15.35
C GLU A 668 29.66 10.99 -16.35
N GLY A 669 30.58 10.15 -15.84
CA GLY A 669 31.42 9.29 -16.68
C GLY A 669 30.86 7.89 -16.98
N VAL A 670 29.75 7.48 -16.32
CA VAL A 670 29.27 6.09 -16.38
C VAL A 670 27.79 5.96 -16.76
N LEU A 671 27.07 7.10 -16.89
CA LEU A 671 25.69 7.08 -17.29
C LEU A 671 25.52 6.65 -18.75
N PRO A 672 24.49 5.83 -19.07
CA PRO A 672 24.23 5.43 -20.44
C PRO A 672 23.83 6.64 -21.32
N PRO A 673 24.07 6.57 -22.64
CA PRO A 673 23.63 7.61 -23.58
C PRO A 673 22.14 7.89 -23.44
N GLY A 674 21.74 9.14 -23.71
CA GLY A 674 20.34 9.57 -23.58
C GLY A 674 19.88 9.83 -22.14
N THR A 675 20.77 9.72 -21.14
CA THR A 675 20.46 10.04 -19.75
C THR A 675 20.76 11.49 -19.44
N GLU A 676 19.77 12.24 -18.96
CA GLU A 676 19.90 13.60 -18.45
C GLU A 676 20.10 13.59 -16.93
N LEU A 677 21.11 14.27 -16.41
CA LEU A 677 21.42 14.39 -14.99
C LEU A 677 21.17 15.83 -14.51
N LEU A 678 20.13 16.02 -13.71
CA LEU A 678 19.70 17.29 -13.15
C LEU A 678 20.15 17.45 -11.70
N GLY A 679 20.47 18.66 -11.28
CA GLY A 679 20.90 19.00 -9.93
C GLY A 679 22.42 19.02 -9.78
N PRO A 680 22.94 19.11 -8.53
CA PRO A 680 22.25 18.96 -7.25
C PRO A 680 21.33 20.13 -6.88
N ALA A 681 20.06 19.85 -6.64
CA ALA A 681 19.07 20.83 -6.25
C ALA A 681 18.76 20.76 -4.73
N PRO A 682 18.57 21.89 -4.03
CA PRO A 682 18.21 21.87 -2.63
C PRO A 682 16.74 21.44 -2.46
N ARG A 683 16.47 20.72 -1.36
CA ARG A 683 15.13 20.41 -0.88
C ARG A 683 14.87 21.06 0.48
N PHE A 684 13.62 21.16 0.89
CA PHE A 684 13.27 21.61 2.23
C PHE A 684 14.00 20.82 3.32
N ARG A 685 14.44 21.54 4.34
CA ARG A 685 14.99 20.90 5.55
C ARG A 685 13.93 19.98 6.19
N LEU A 686 14.38 18.82 6.59
CA LEU A 686 13.54 17.88 7.34
C LEU A 686 14.23 17.58 8.68
N ARG A 687 13.55 17.83 9.78
CA ARG A 687 14.08 17.62 11.14
C ARG A 687 15.46 18.25 11.33
N GLY A 688 15.63 19.50 10.86
CA GLY A 688 16.86 20.27 10.96
C GLY A 688 18.00 19.88 9.99
N ARG A 689 17.81 18.81 9.17
CA ARG A 689 18.84 18.33 8.26
C ARG A 689 18.71 18.95 6.87
N HIS A 690 19.86 19.27 6.26
CA HIS A 690 19.96 19.74 4.89
C HIS A 690 19.82 18.59 3.90
N ARG A 691 19.09 18.83 2.82
CA ARG A 691 18.82 17.82 1.79
C ARG A 691 19.20 18.34 0.42
N ARG A 692 19.87 17.51 -0.38
CA ARG A 692 20.19 17.74 -1.77
C ARG A 692 19.67 16.59 -2.60
N GLN A 693 19.24 16.86 -3.83
CA GLN A 693 18.82 15.81 -4.75
C GLN A 693 19.48 15.95 -6.11
N LEU A 694 19.77 14.80 -6.69
CA LEU A 694 20.03 14.62 -8.11
C LEU A 694 18.85 13.86 -8.72
N LEU A 695 18.46 14.23 -9.94
CA LEU A 695 17.39 13.56 -10.68
C LEU A 695 17.94 13.15 -12.05
N LEU A 696 17.83 11.85 -12.35
CA LEU A 696 18.16 11.30 -13.66
C LEU A 696 16.87 11.09 -14.45
N LYS A 697 16.88 11.45 -15.74
CA LYS A 697 15.89 11.03 -16.74
C LYS A 697 16.61 10.12 -17.75
N ALA A 698 16.29 8.83 -17.75
CA ALA A 698 17.01 7.82 -18.54
C ALA A 698 16.07 7.13 -19.53
N GLU A 699 16.57 6.82 -20.71
CA GLU A 699 15.87 6.01 -21.72
C GLU A 699 15.93 4.52 -21.33
N HIS A 700 17.06 4.07 -20.78
CA HIS A 700 17.32 2.69 -20.42
C HIS A 700 17.38 2.50 -18.90
N ARG A 701 16.26 2.05 -18.30
CA ARG A 701 16.10 1.91 -16.85
C ARG A 701 17.16 1.04 -16.19
N ALA A 702 17.38 -0.15 -16.73
CA ALA A 702 18.28 -1.14 -16.11
C ALA A 702 19.73 -0.67 -16.06
N GLU A 703 20.21 -0.04 -17.12
CA GLU A 703 21.56 0.50 -17.22
C GLU A 703 21.76 1.69 -16.29
N ALA A 704 20.80 2.63 -16.27
CA ALA A 704 20.85 3.79 -15.38
C ALA A 704 20.82 3.38 -13.91
N VAL A 705 19.97 2.42 -13.52
CA VAL A 705 19.91 1.88 -12.16
C VAL A 705 21.22 1.20 -11.79
N THR A 706 21.82 0.46 -12.71
CA THR A 706 23.12 -0.20 -12.49
C THR A 706 24.22 0.83 -12.27
N ALA A 707 24.33 1.84 -13.13
CA ALA A 707 25.29 2.94 -12.97
C ALA A 707 25.14 3.67 -11.64
N VAL A 708 23.90 4.00 -11.24
CA VAL A 708 23.63 4.66 -9.95
C VAL A 708 24.01 3.76 -8.78
N ARG A 709 23.65 2.47 -8.81
CA ARG A 709 24.00 1.52 -7.77
C ARG A 709 25.51 1.42 -7.60
N ASP A 710 26.23 1.21 -8.69
CA ASP A 710 27.67 0.99 -8.66
C ASP A 710 28.42 2.26 -8.21
N ALA A 711 28.00 3.45 -8.64
CA ALA A 711 28.54 4.73 -8.18
C ALA A 711 28.31 4.94 -6.66
N VAL A 712 27.08 4.72 -6.17
CA VAL A 712 26.75 4.88 -4.73
C VAL A 712 27.50 3.84 -3.88
N GLU A 713 27.60 2.59 -4.34
CA GLU A 713 28.34 1.56 -3.65
C GLU A 713 29.86 1.83 -3.62
N GLY A 714 30.41 2.31 -4.74
CA GLY A 714 31.83 2.69 -4.82
C GLY A 714 32.18 3.80 -3.81
N LEU A 715 31.38 4.86 -3.78
CA LEU A 715 31.54 5.96 -2.82
C LEU A 715 31.32 5.51 -1.36
N ALA A 716 30.42 4.57 -1.11
CA ALA A 716 30.19 4.01 0.22
C ALA A 716 31.41 3.17 0.69
N ALA A 717 32.01 2.38 -0.18
CA ALA A 717 33.22 1.60 0.09
C ALA A 717 34.43 2.50 0.37
N GLY A 718 34.56 3.60 -0.38
CA GLY A 718 35.59 4.64 -0.19
C GLY A 718 35.40 5.52 1.07
N ARG A 719 34.34 5.27 1.87
CA ARG A 719 33.96 6.05 3.07
C ARG A 719 33.58 7.51 2.81
N GLU A 720 33.45 7.94 1.56
CA GLU A 720 33.06 9.31 1.19
C GLU A 720 31.66 9.67 1.69
N LEU A 721 30.78 8.68 1.78
CA LEU A 721 29.41 8.82 2.30
C LEU A 721 29.30 8.76 3.82
N ARG A 722 30.41 8.70 4.56
CA ARG A 722 30.37 8.59 6.02
C ARG A 722 29.69 9.83 6.66
N GLY A 723 28.64 9.59 7.46
CA GLY A 723 27.85 10.66 8.11
C GLY A 723 26.81 11.31 7.20
N ILE A 724 26.71 10.87 5.94
CA ILE A 724 25.67 11.27 5.00
C ILE A 724 24.65 10.13 4.87
N SER A 725 23.38 10.45 4.92
CA SER A 725 22.32 9.50 4.54
C SER A 725 22.06 9.62 3.06
N VAL A 726 22.26 8.54 2.32
CA VAL A 726 21.96 8.44 0.89
C VAL A 726 20.71 7.58 0.69
N SER A 727 19.77 8.07 -0.07
CA SER A 727 18.57 7.37 -0.48
C SER A 727 18.42 7.43 -1.99
N VAL A 728 18.27 6.27 -2.62
CA VAL A 728 17.97 6.15 -4.03
C VAL A 728 16.49 5.79 -4.20
N ASP A 729 15.83 6.44 -5.11
CA ASP A 729 14.42 6.25 -5.41
C ASP A 729 14.25 6.08 -6.92
N VAL A 730 14.10 4.84 -7.34
CA VAL A 730 13.87 4.46 -8.74
C VAL A 730 12.38 4.58 -9.02
N ASP A 731 12.03 5.27 -10.09
CA ASP A 731 10.64 5.62 -10.46
C ASP A 731 9.89 6.30 -9.29
N PRO A 732 10.35 7.48 -8.82
CA PRO A 732 9.75 8.21 -7.71
C PRO A 732 8.30 8.59 -8.00
N GLN A 733 7.48 8.52 -6.97
CA GLN A 733 6.04 8.86 -7.02
C GLN A 733 5.78 10.18 -6.32
#